data_91a5a985044690c94177f8515636317f
#
_entry.id   91a5a985044690c94177f8515636317f
#
_cell.length_a   1.000
_cell.length_b   1.000
_cell.length_c   1.000
_cell.angle_alpha   90.00
_cell.angle_beta   90.00
_cell.angle_gamma   90.00
#
_symmetry.space_group_name_H-M   'P 1'
#
loop_
_entity.id
_entity.type
_entity.pdbx_description
1 polymer ?
#
loop_
_entity_poly.entity_id
_entity_poly.type
_entity_poly.pdbx_seq_one_letter_code
_entity_poly.pdbx_strand_id
1 'polypeptide(L)'
;MKKLCTALMAVAVVASSCQKDLGGSPDNPVVPGAVPADFDWKTTRNVTVSVSAPVVEGTTPPYAVIRIYSSPILSAENLAARGVAKSAMPFRSAFTLNAGTENLYVQTTLPDGTKSVKMVGAHGTVAVTGASMKAAAAPKMRLAANARVGSSMPDYPKMEAPDAASFDSKAVITAIESGKSYQLGASWAFYAAPEYLIPAGAEVAGKLDLNGGFSPYQAPILYVAGKLTLSSLNIGRAKLAVLPGGEVKIGTLKIQPSAADGAAVYVFADGKLSVGKPNVSGKCIVNNGTLTVDGSLDMNNGLTVYNTATAVLTVTDEMKVSNSARIYNDGAVTVDDLKINSDGEFHNCENALLVVNDECELERNTAIYQRGRASIEEMTARGTIWVNCHTSVNELEAQGAEFNFSANAGLDAGRVEFNNTNVSMARGAIFTMEEYNADEKGGGNRFTFTGDADPRAVVLISEKAYTRKGHETYFSGAIEVVYDNDRDKDYTIRKDYLTDGAVMSASQTTIIAENGCNGGKDPVNPDPEPEPDEYANVPGRTYTYCFEDNWPWLGDYDMNDVVIVSRIDRMMSKDGGKVSALTINWELRAAGTTYDIAGAVQMDKVQTSDVAGVVSSHEGFGSGAFASRGLDADSPCAVIPFFNRTEELLSASNTWKGQPAAAIRKHTTTVTFSQPVDIASVLDSEMNFFIAPKQRTSEIHMPGYAPTASGIIGKGSFLPSDPYKFFVTEGDQTKNNYMMWALMIPGEFRYPAETNDIRGVYEYFMAWASSNGAEHAEWYLESADAGRIY
;
A
#
# COMPACT_ATOMS: atom_id res chain seq x y z
N MET A 1 46.74 -37.22 -62.66
CA MET A 1 47.47 -37.23 -61.39
C MET A 1 46.73 -36.32 -60.46
N LYS A 2 45.62 -36.73 -59.79
CA LYS A 2 45.52 -37.45 -58.53
C LYS A 2 46.36 -36.76 -57.41
N LYS A 3 45.63 -36.24 -56.40
CA LYS A 3 46.03 -35.73 -55.12
C LYS A 3 46.15 -34.22 -55.07
N LEU A 4 45.11 -33.61 -54.59
CA LEU A 4 45.06 -32.64 -53.51
C LEU A 4 43.67 -31.99 -53.44
N CYS A 5 42.73 -32.71 -52.89
CA CYS A 5 41.46 -32.14 -52.41
C CYS A 5 41.01 -32.96 -51.20
N THR A 6 41.66 -32.76 -50.07
CA THR A 6 41.20 -33.31 -48.82
C THR A 6 41.92 -32.54 -47.71
N ALA A 7 41.44 -31.37 -47.38
CA ALA A 7 41.64 -30.66 -46.08
C ALA A 7 41.02 -29.28 -46.15
N LEU A 8 39.69 -29.21 -46.11
CA LEU A 8 38.96 -28.03 -45.71
C LEU A 8 37.46 -28.42 -45.51
N MET A 9 37.25 -29.38 -44.64
CA MET A 9 35.92 -29.68 -44.10
C MET A 9 36.11 -30.16 -42.67
N ALA A 10 36.34 -29.26 -41.79
CA ALA A 10 36.21 -29.45 -40.32
C ALA A 10 36.50 -28.14 -39.62
N VAL A 11 35.69 -27.14 -39.80
CA VAL A 11 35.41 -26.06 -38.82
C VAL A 11 34.16 -25.36 -39.31
N ALA A 12 33.04 -25.97 -39.21
CA ALA A 12 31.76 -25.33 -39.36
C ALA A 12 30.71 -26.16 -38.61
N VAL A 13 31.04 -26.50 -37.37
CA VAL A 13 30.06 -27.00 -36.42
C VAL A 13 30.50 -26.39 -35.10
N VAL A 14 30.05 -25.23 -34.79
CA VAL A 14 29.69 -24.68 -33.49
C VAL A 14 29.26 -23.22 -33.73
N ALA A 15 28.13 -23.03 -34.22
CA ALA A 15 27.36 -21.78 -34.08
C ALA A 15 25.88 -22.04 -34.44
N SER A 16 25.33 -23.12 -33.89
CA SER A 16 23.88 -23.26 -33.83
C SER A 16 23.52 -23.30 -32.32
N SER A 17 23.95 -22.27 -31.60
CA SER A 17 23.30 -21.92 -30.39
C SER A 17 22.07 -21.12 -30.76
N CYS A 18 20.93 -21.73 -30.61
CA CYS A 18 19.62 -21.12 -30.46
C CYS A 18 19.38 -19.76 -31.16
N GLN A 19 19.51 -19.69 -32.47
CA GLN A 19 18.63 -18.85 -33.24
C GLN A 19 17.29 -19.60 -33.26
N LYS A 20 16.53 -19.46 -32.17
CA LYS A 20 15.12 -19.82 -32.19
C LYS A 20 14.47 -18.91 -33.22
N ASP A 21 13.95 -19.52 -34.27
CA ASP A 21 13.07 -18.86 -35.21
C ASP A 21 11.99 -18.17 -34.39
N LEU A 22 12.02 -16.82 -34.33
CA LEU A 22 10.92 -15.99 -33.88
C LEU A 22 9.76 -16.06 -34.87
N GLY A 23 9.38 -17.29 -35.24
CA GLY A 23 8.11 -17.56 -35.85
C GLY A 23 7.04 -17.30 -34.79
N GLY A 24 6.52 -16.07 -34.83
CA GLY A 24 5.43 -15.67 -33.97
C GLY A 24 4.35 -16.73 -33.98
N SER A 25 3.97 -17.19 -32.82
CA SER A 25 2.75 -17.98 -32.66
C SER A 25 1.62 -17.24 -33.38
N PRO A 26 0.78 -17.90 -34.18
CA PRO A 26 -0.30 -17.23 -34.90
C PRO A 26 -1.32 -16.52 -34.01
N ASP A 27 -1.25 -16.71 -32.71
CA ASP A 27 -2.21 -16.21 -31.72
C ASP A 27 -1.68 -15.03 -30.91
N ASN A 28 -0.54 -14.42 -31.26
CA ASN A 28 -0.04 -13.26 -30.55
C ASN A 28 -0.77 -11.99 -31.05
N PRO A 29 -1.56 -11.29 -30.21
CA PRO A 29 -2.24 -10.08 -30.64
C PRO A 29 -1.17 -9.06 -31.06
N VAL A 30 -1.32 -8.50 -32.25
CA VAL A 30 -0.49 -7.38 -32.72
C VAL A 30 -0.69 -6.23 -31.75
N VAL A 31 0.33 -5.92 -30.95
CA VAL A 31 0.28 -4.81 -30.02
C VAL A 31 0.34 -3.51 -30.83
N PRO A 32 -0.66 -2.64 -30.73
CA PRO A 32 -0.65 -1.37 -31.43
C PRO A 32 0.29 -0.40 -30.70
N GLY A 33 1.31 0.06 -31.36
CA GLY A 33 2.14 1.16 -30.90
C GLY A 33 3.63 0.81 -30.85
N ALA A 34 4.46 1.69 -31.44
CA ALA A 34 5.90 1.65 -31.28
C ALA A 34 6.28 2.13 -29.88
N VAL A 35 7.23 1.46 -29.22
CA VAL A 35 7.79 1.94 -27.97
C VAL A 35 8.56 3.24 -28.23
N PRO A 36 8.30 4.34 -27.48
CA PRO A 36 9.06 5.59 -27.65
C PRO A 36 10.56 5.38 -27.41
N ALA A 37 11.40 6.04 -28.20
CA ALA A 37 12.85 5.91 -28.08
C ALA A 37 13.42 6.46 -26.77
N ASP A 38 12.67 7.28 -26.08
CA ASP A 38 13.00 7.89 -24.79
C ASP A 38 12.38 7.16 -23.59
N PHE A 39 11.63 6.06 -23.82
CA PHE A 39 11.09 5.26 -22.75
C PHE A 39 12.21 4.58 -21.95
N ASP A 40 12.19 4.76 -20.64
CA ASP A 40 13.29 4.35 -19.76
C ASP A 40 13.10 2.98 -19.10
N TRP A 41 12.00 2.27 -19.39
CA TRP A 41 11.64 0.95 -18.86
C TRP A 41 11.57 0.85 -17.34
N LYS A 42 11.36 1.99 -16.65
CA LYS A 42 11.29 2.02 -15.19
C LYS A 42 9.88 1.77 -14.68
N THR A 43 9.74 0.75 -13.85
CA THR A 43 8.53 0.43 -13.09
C THR A 43 8.49 1.17 -11.75
N THR A 44 9.52 1.96 -11.45
CA THR A 44 9.70 2.65 -10.17
C THR A 44 10.04 4.11 -10.38
N ARG A 45 9.83 4.91 -9.33
CA ARG A 45 10.21 6.32 -9.30
C ARG A 45 10.75 6.70 -7.92
N ASN A 46 11.54 7.75 -7.86
CA ASN A 46 12.08 8.28 -6.62
C ASN A 46 11.22 9.42 -6.08
N VAL A 47 11.04 9.43 -4.76
CA VAL A 47 10.37 10.49 -4.04
C VAL A 47 11.30 11.01 -2.95
N THR A 48 11.38 12.32 -2.82
CA THR A 48 12.08 12.98 -1.71
C THR A 48 11.04 13.62 -0.81
N VAL A 49 11.13 13.36 0.49
CA VAL A 49 10.18 13.88 1.48
C VAL A 49 10.92 14.71 2.52
N SER A 50 10.32 15.86 2.87
CA SER A 50 10.77 16.71 3.97
C SER A 50 9.60 16.94 4.92
N VAL A 51 9.73 16.46 6.17
CA VAL A 51 8.69 16.60 7.19
C VAL A 51 9.23 17.52 8.29
N SER A 52 8.60 18.66 8.49
CA SER A 52 8.90 19.57 9.60
C SER A 52 8.30 19.02 10.90
N ALA A 53 8.97 19.27 12.03
CA ALA A 53 8.37 18.99 13.32
C ALA A 53 7.08 19.83 13.48
N PRO A 54 6.04 19.28 14.10
CA PRO A 54 4.83 20.03 14.38
C PRO A 54 5.16 21.20 15.30
N VAL A 55 4.50 22.33 15.08
CA VAL A 55 4.58 23.49 15.97
C VAL A 55 3.44 23.34 16.98
N VAL A 56 3.80 23.02 18.21
CA VAL A 56 2.90 22.99 19.35
C VAL A 56 2.86 24.37 19.96
N GLU A 57 1.67 24.94 20.25
CA GLU A 57 1.58 26.29 20.76
C GLU A 57 2.52 26.54 21.96
N GLY A 58 3.42 27.46 21.76
CA GLY A 58 4.38 27.93 22.78
C GLY A 58 5.60 27.05 23.02
N THR A 59 5.59 25.76 22.67
CA THR A 59 6.73 24.83 22.84
C THR A 59 6.84 23.89 21.67
N THR A 60 7.98 23.91 21.01
CA THR A 60 8.31 22.89 20.01
C THR A 60 8.71 21.62 20.73
N PRO A 61 8.12 20.46 20.45
CA PRO A 61 8.53 19.20 21.05
C PRO A 61 10.01 18.95 20.76
N PRO A 62 10.77 18.34 21.68
CA PRO A 62 12.19 18.09 21.46
C PRO A 62 12.47 17.27 20.21
N TYR A 63 11.52 16.43 19.82
CA TYR A 63 11.50 15.66 18.58
C TYR A 63 10.09 15.16 18.26
N ALA A 64 9.88 14.74 16.99
CA ALA A 64 8.73 13.97 16.58
C ALA A 64 9.24 12.78 15.73
N VAL A 65 8.77 11.57 16.02
CA VAL A 65 9.11 10.38 15.22
C VAL A 65 8.23 10.35 13.98
N ILE A 66 8.86 10.30 12.82
CA ILE A 66 8.22 10.28 11.52
C ILE A 66 8.30 8.87 10.96
N ARG A 67 7.17 8.36 10.48
CA ARG A 67 7.07 7.13 9.69
C ARG A 67 6.29 7.43 8.42
N ILE A 68 6.79 7.03 7.28
CA ILE A 68 6.17 7.26 5.97
C ILE A 68 5.80 5.91 5.38
N TYR A 69 4.56 5.75 5.01
CA TYR A 69 4.01 4.52 4.44
C TYR A 69 3.52 4.78 3.01
N SER A 70 3.63 3.78 2.16
CA SER A 70 3.14 3.82 0.77
C SER A 70 1.71 3.30 0.61
N SER A 71 1.08 2.92 1.70
CA SER A 71 -0.27 2.36 1.75
C SER A 71 -0.98 2.90 2.98
N PRO A 72 -2.30 3.05 2.96
CA PRO A 72 -3.09 3.38 4.15
C PRO A 72 -3.00 2.31 5.24
N ILE A 73 -2.57 1.09 4.89
CA ILE A 73 -2.27 0.03 5.86
C ILE A 73 -0.87 0.29 6.42
N LEU A 74 -0.80 0.81 7.66
CA LEU A 74 0.45 1.24 8.31
C LEU A 74 1.24 0.05 8.88
N SER A 75 1.53 -0.94 8.04
CA SER A 75 2.30 -2.14 8.39
C SER A 75 3.81 -1.94 8.14
N ALA A 76 4.62 -2.82 8.71
CA ALA A 76 6.08 -2.78 8.50
C ALA A 76 6.48 -2.97 7.03
N GLU A 77 5.72 -3.74 6.27
CA GLU A 77 5.95 -4.00 4.83
C GLU A 77 5.66 -2.78 3.95
N ASN A 78 4.75 -1.89 4.39
CA ASN A 78 4.41 -0.66 3.69
C ASN A 78 5.26 0.54 4.14
N LEU A 79 6.15 0.36 5.13
CA LEU A 79 7.02 1.41 5.64
C LEU A 79 8.08 1.78 4.59
N ALA A 80 8.04 3.02 4.10
CA ALA A 80 8.98 3.54 3.12
C ALA A 80 10.16 4.27 3.77
N ALA A 81 9.92 4.98 4.89
CA ALA A 81 10.97 5.67 5.63
C ALA A 81 10.57 5.86 7.10
N ARG A 82 11.59 5.97 7.96
CA ARG A 82 11.43 6.25 9.39
C ARG A 82 12.55 7.15 9.87
N GLY A 83 12.24 8.06 10.78
CA GLY A 83 13.24 8.91 11.43
C GLY A 83 12.63 9.93 12.37
N VAL A 84 13.30 11.06 12.56
CA VAL A 84 12.97 12.10 13.55
C VAL A 84 12.99 13.47 12.92
N ALA A 85 11.98 14.27 13.18
CA ALA A 85 11.97 15.72 12.93
C ALA A 85 12.14 16.47 14.24
N LYS A 86 12.97 17.54 14.22
CA LYS A 86 13.16 18.49 15.31
C LYS A 86 12.90 19.91 14.82
N SER A 87 12.65 20.86 15.72
CA SER A 87 12.37 22.27 15.39
C SER A 87 13.33 22.89 14.37
N ALA A 88 14.63 22.65 14.52
CA ALA A 88 15.67 23.19 13.63
C ALA A 88 16.15 22.17 12.57
N MET A 89 15.65 20.95 12.59
CA MET A 89 16.11 19.84 11.73
C MET A 89 14.90 19.03 11.25
N PRO A 90 14.31 19.37 10.11
CA PRO A 90 13.25 18.57 9.53
C PRO A 90 13.78 17.17 9.18
N PHE A 91 12.93 16.16 9.32
CA PHE A 91 13.21 14.84 8.76
C PHE A 91 13.26 14.95 7.24
N ARG A 92 14.33 14.46 6.62
CA ARG A 92 14.49 14.47 5.16
C ARG A 92 14.95 13.09 4.72
N SER A 93 14.19 12.49 3.83
CA SER A 93 14.54 11.19 3.28
C SER A 93 14.17 11.10 1.81
N ALA A 94 14.75 10.14 1.13
CA ALA A 94 14.39 9.76 -0.22
C ALA A 94 14.22 8.25 -0.26
N PHE A 95 13.33 7.77 -1.11
CA PHE A 95 13.08 6.34 -1.30
C PHE A 95 12.49 6.07 -2.68
N THR A 96 12.63 4.84 -3.13
CA THR A 96 12.06 4.37 -4.39
C THR A 96 10.66 3.81 -4.14
N LEU A 97 9.70 4.20 -4.97
CA LEU A 97 8.32 3.71 -4.97
C LEU A 97 7.98 3.02 -6.27
N ASN A 98 6.96 2.17 -6.25
CA ASN A 98 6.31 1.70 -7.49
C ASN A 98 5.79 2.91 -8.27
N ALA A 99 5.88 2.87 -9.60
CA ALA A 99 5.43 3.97 -10.45
C ALA A 99 3.94 4.30 -10.25
N GLY A 100 3.11 3.30 -9.96
CA GLY A 100 1.68 3.45 -9.71
C GLY A 100 1.30 3.96 -8.30
N THR A 101 2.24 4.15 -7.37
CA THR A 101 1.92 4.66 -6.02
C THR A 101 1.58 6.16 -6.09
N GLU A 102 0.34 6.54 -5.84
CA GLU A 102 -0.10 7.92 -5.94
C GLU A 102 0.01 8.70 -4.63
N ASN A 103 -0.16 8.05 -3.48
CA ASN A 103 -0.22 8.69 -2.18
C ASN A 103 0.78 8.10 -1.19
N LEU A 104 1.20 8.94 -0.24
CA LEU A 104 1.98 8.58 0.95
C LEU A 104 1.19 8.91 2.20
N TYR A 105 1.38 8.13 3.25
CA TYR A 105 0.77 8.31 4.55
C TYR A 105 1.87 8.63 5.57
N VAL A 106 1.93 9.88 6.00
CA VAL A 106 2.95 10.39 6.91
C VAL A 106 2.41 10.33 8.34
N GLN A 107 2.86 9.36 9.11
CA GLN A 107 2.56 9.26 10.54
C GLN A 107 3.61 10.06 11.33
N THR A 108 3.12 10.98 12.13
CA THR A 108 3.92 11.76 13.09
C THR A 108 3.56 11.28 14.50
N THR A 109 4.56 10.91 15.30
CA THR A 109 4.39 10.52 16.69
C THR A 109 5.17 11.49 17.58
N LEU A 110 4.51 12.15 18.50
CA LEU A 110 5.13 13.05 19.48
C LEU A 110 5.81 12.25 20.62
N PRO A 111 6.70 12.88 21.41
CA PRO A 111 7.34 12.23 22.56
C PRO A 111 6.35 11.66 23.57
N ASP A 112 5.18 12.27 23.73
CA ASP A 112 4.09 11.78 24.56
C ASP A 112 3.31 10.60 23.97
N GLY A 113 3.67 10.18 22.72
CA GLY A 113 3.04 9.09 22.00
C GLY A 113 1.81 9.50 21.17
N THR A 114 1.40 10.76 21.21
CA THR A 114 0.34 11.29 20.31
C THR A 114 0.70 11.05 18.85
N LYS A 115 -0.24 10.53 18.07
CA LYS A 115 -0.02 10.16 16.66
C LYS A 115 -1.00 10.91 15.77
N SER A 116 -0.51 11.38 14.63
CA SER A 116 -1.33 11.86 13.52
C SER A 116 -0.89 11.19 12.23
N VAL A 117 -1.80 11.02 11.30
CA VAL A 117 -1.50 10.51 9.96
C VAL A 117 -2.01 11.52 8.95
N LYS A 118 -1.13 11.94 8.03
CA LYS A 118 -1.47 12.84 6.94
C LYS A 118 -1.23 12.15 5.60
N MET A 119 -2.24 12.13 4.75
CA MET A 119 -2.10 11.70 3.37
C MET A 119 -1.53 12.84 2.52
N VAL A 120 -0.56 12.54 1.67
CA VAL A 120 0.06 13.49 0.74
C VAL A 120 0.33 12.81 -0.59
N GLY A 121 0.26 13.56 -1.69
CA GLY A 121 0.61 13.02 -3.00
C GLY A 121 2.07 12.54 -3.08
N ALA A 122 2.32 11.44 -3.77
CA ALA A 122 3.62 10.77 -3.83
C ALA A 122 4.47 11.20 -5.04
N HIS A 123 4.44 12.46 -5.45
CA HIS A 123 5.14 12.92 -6.65
C HIS A 123 6.26 13.93 -6.35
N GLY A 124 7.45 13.70 -6.88
CA GLY A 124 8.58 14.63 -6.84
C GLY A 124 9.10 14.89 -5.43
N THR A 125 9.16 16.17 -5.04
CA THR A 125 9.56 16.57 -3.69
C THR A 125 8.33 16.93 -2.87
N VAL A 126 8.07 16.16 -1.83
CA VAL A 126 6.92 16.31 -0.94
C VAL A 126 7.36 17.06 0.32
N ALA A 127 6.82 18.24 0.55
CA ALA A 127 7.02 18.99 1.78
C ALA A 127 5.78 18.82 2.66
N VAL A 128 5.96 18.20 3.82
CA VAL A 128 4.91 18.05 4.83
C VAL A 128 5.22 19.03 5.96
N THR A 129 4.45 20.09 6.05
CA THR A 129 4.40 20.85 7.30
C THR A 129 3.78 19.93 8.35
N GLY A 130 4.49 19.71 9.45
CA GLY A 130 3.90 19.02 10.58
C GLY A 130 2.53 19.63 10.85
N ALA A 131 1.50 18.80 11.00
CA ALA A 131 0.20 19.27 11.41
C ALA A 131 0.40 20.21 12.58
N SER A 132 -0.40 21.27 12.69
CA SER A 132 -0.46 22.07 13.91
C SER A 132 -1.01 21.16 15.00
N MET A 133 -0.17 20.23 15.45
CA MET A 133 -0.46 19.38 16.60
C MET A 133 -0.12 20.25 17.78
N LYS A 134 -1.13 20.61 18.51
CA LYS A 134 -0.91 21.24 19.79
C LYS A 134 -0.54 20.12 20.76
N ALA A 135 0.46 20.23 21.60
CA ALA A 135 0.78 19.21 22.58
C ALA A 135 -0.31 19.18 23.62
N ALA A 136 -1.05 18.13 23.67
CA ALA A 136 -1.68 17.77 24.91
C ALA A 136 -0.58 17.44 25.91
N ALA A 137 -0.41 18.29 26.90
CA ALA A 137 0.50 17.99 27.99
C ALA A 137 -0.10 16.86 28.82
N ALA A 138 0.28 15.61 28.55
CA ALA A 138 -0.19 14.54 29.39
C ALA A 138 0.55 13.20 29.25
N PRO A 139 0.53 12.40 30.28
CA PRO A 139 1.31 11.22 30.51
C PRO A 139 0.74 9.95 29.85
N LYS A 140 1.57 8.95 29.68
CA LYS A 140 1.36 7.71 28.93
C LYS A 140 0.89 6.51 29.75
N MET A 141 0.26 5.54 29.12
CA MET A 141 -0.51 4.50 29.71
C MET A 141 -0.31 3.09 29.18
N ARG A 142 -0.42 2.06 30.04
CA ARG A 142 -0.36 0.64 29.67
C ARG A 142 -1.58 -0.19 30.13
N LEU A 143 -1.98 -1.18 29.40
CA LEU A 143 -3.25 -1.84 29.48
C LEU A 143 -3.30 -3.33 29.72
N ALA A 144 -4.38 -3.75 30.38
CA ALA A 144 -4.85 -5.14 30.41
C ALA A 144 -6.10 -5.29 29.54
N ALA A 145 -6.13 -6.39 28.79
CA ALA A 145 -7.20 -6.70 27.87
C ALA A 145 -8.54 -7.02 28.55
N ASN A 146 -9.63 -6.70 27.87
CA ASN A 146 -11.01 -7.14 28.00
C ASN A 146 -12.02 -6.15 28.58
N ALA A 147 -12.73 -5.48 27.69
CA ALA A 147 -14.18 -5.32 27.78
C ALA A 147 -14.76 -5.22 26.37
N ARG A 148 -15.52 -6.22 25.97
CA ARG A 148 -16.25 -6.22 24.71
C ARG A 148 -17.51 -5.39 24.85
N VAL A 149 -17.68 -4.39 24.01
CA VAL A 149 -18.99 -3.81 23.72
C VAL A 149 -19.21 -3.94 22.23
N GLY A 150 -20.20 -4.75 21.84
CA GLY A 150 -20.82 -4.81 20.51
C GLY A 150 -19.92 -5.21 19.33
N SER A 151 -20.30 -6.26 18.69
CA SER A 151 -19.93 -6.85 17.37
C SER A 151 -18.53 -6.58 16.79
N SER A 152 -17.67 -7.60 16.86
CA SER A 152 -16.68 -7.88 15.81
C SER A 152 -17.34 -7.80 14.43
N MET A 153 -16.53 -7.67 13.34
CA MET A 153 -17.07 -7.82 11.99
C MET A 153 -17.97 -9.06 11.91
N PRO A 154 -19.26 -8.93 11.55
CA PRO A 154 -20.16 -10.07 11.48
C PRO A 154 -19.76 -10.99 10.32
N ASP A 155 -20.22 -12.23 10.37
CA ASP A 155 -20.09 -13.12 9.22
C ASP A 155 -20.70 -12.49 7.97
N TYR A 156 -19.91 -12.46 6.90
CA TYR A 156 -20.32 -11.91 5.61
C TYR A 156 -20.40 -13.00 4.54
N PRO A 157 -21.19 -12.77 3.48
CA PRO A 157 -21.32 -13.72 2.40
C PRO A 157 -19.98 -14.09 1.79
N LYS A 158 -19.64 -15.37 1.76
CA LYS A 158 -18.44 -15.89 1.09
C LYS A 158 -18.75 -16.21 -0.36
N MET A 159 -17.78 -16.05 -1.23
CA MET A 159 -17.83 -16.47 -2.62
C MET A 159 -16.52 -17.17 -2.94
N GLU A 160 -16.60 -18.29 -3.67
CA GLU A 160 -15.41 -18.99 -4.16
C GLU A 160 -15.08 -18.50 -5.57
N ALA A 161 -13.79 -18.39 -5.88
CA ALA A 161 -13.35 -18.11 -7.24
C ALA A 161 -13.63 -19.34 -8.11
N PRO A 162 -14.13 -19.16 -9.35
CA PRO A 162 -14.38 -20.28 -10.25
C PRO A 162 -13.06 -20.89 -10.71
N ASP A 163 -13.05 -22.19 -10.99
CA ASP A 163 -11.96 -22.82 -11.73
C ASP A 163 -12.10 -22.44 -13.22
N ALA A 164 -11.22 -21.56 -13.69
CA ALA A 164 -11.24 -21.08 -15.06
C ALA A 164 -11.03 -22.22 -16.10
N ALA A 165 -10.34 -23.29 -15.72
CA ALA A 165 -10.11 -24.44 -16.59
C ALA A 165 -11.36 -25.30 -16.80
N SER A 166 -12.32 -25.25 -15.87
CA SER A 166 -13.58 -25.99 -15.95
C SER A 166 -14.75 -25.16 -16.50
N PHE A 167 -14.52 -23.87 -16.82
CA PHE A 167 -15.57 -22.97 -17.28
C PHE A 167 -16.05 -23.32 -18.71
N ASP A 168 -17.38 -23.40 -18.91
CA ASP A 168 -17.92 -23.64 -20.26
C ASP A 168 -17.54 -22.49 -21.21
N SER A 169 -16.88 -22.81 -22.33
CA SER A 169 -16.44 -21.82 -23.34
C SER A 169 -17.57 -20.92 -23.87
N LYS A 170 -18.83 -21.36 -23.79
CA LYS A 170 -20.01 -20.54 -24.15
C LYS A 170 -20.36 -19.48 -23.13
N ALA A 171 -19.90 -19.62 -21.90
CA ALA A 171 -20.10 -18.65 -20.83
C ALA A 171 -18.95 -17.63 -20.72
N VAL A 172 -17.91 -17.73 -21.56
CA VAL A 172 -16.77 -16.81 -21.61
C VAL A 172 -17.10 -15.61 -22.49
N ILE A 173 -16.83 -14.40 -21.98
CA ILE A 173 -17.04 -13.13 -22.68
C ILE A 173 -15.67 -12.53 -22.95
N THR A 174 -15.31 -12.40 -24.22
CA THR A 174 -14.03 -11.80 -24.65
C THR A 174 -14.22 -10.47 -25.37
N ALA A 175 -15.43 -10.14 -25.80
CA ALA A 175 -15.75 -8.85 -26.42
C ALA A 175 -17.26 -8.55 -26.36
N ILE A 176 -17.61 -7.26 -26.40
CA ILE A 176 -18.98 -6.76 -26.62
C ILE A 176 -18.98 -5.99 -27.94
N GLU A 177 -19.89 -6.34 -28.85
CA GLU A 177 -20.03 -5.63 -30.13
C GLU A 177 -20.41 -4.16 -29.91
N SER A 178 -19.70 -3.26 -30.59
CA SER A 178 -19.94 -1.81 -30.52
C SER A 178 -21.40 -1.47 -30.82
N GLY A 179 -22.04 -0.69 -29.93
CA GLY A 179 -23.43 -0.27 -30.06
C GLY A 179 -24.49 -1.28 -29.62
N LYS A 180 -24.11 -2.49 -29.23
CA LYS A 180 -25.00 -3.50 -28.64
C LYS A 180 -24.87 -3.53 -27.12
N SER A 181 -25.98 -3.84 -26.44
CA SER A 181 -26.01 -4.13 -25.00
C SER A 181 -26.05 -5.65 -24.83
N TYR A 182 -25.15 -6.19 -24.01
CA TYR A 182 -25.15 -7.60 -23.67
C TYR A 182 -26.04 -7.82 -22.44
N GLN A 183 -27.10 -8.62 -22.58
CA GLN A 183 -27.98 -8.97 -21.46
C GLN A 183 -27.60 -10.33 -20.90
N LEU A 184 -27.13 -10.36 -19.67
CA LEU A 184 -26.82 -11.58 -18.95
C LEU A 184 -28.06 -12.11 -18.22
N GLY A 185 -28.39 -13.40 -18.40
CA GLY A 185 -29.48 -14.06 -17.67
C GLY A 185 -30.87 -13.97 -18.32
N ALA A 186 -30.99 -13.54 -19.56
CA ALA A 186 -32.26 -13.48 -20.30
C ALA A 186 -32.72 -14.83 -20.91
N SER A 187 -32.23 -15.97 -20.46
CA SER A 187 -32.68 -17.27 -20.96
C SER A 187 -33.78 -17.84 -20.08
N TRP A 188 -34.81 -18.37 -20.70
CA TRP A 188 -35.97 -19.07 -20.12
C TRP A 188 -35.61 -20.48 -19.54
N ALA A 189 -34.31 -20.76 -19.34
CA ALA A 189 -33.82 -22.02 -18.77
C ALA A 189 -33.97 -22.02 -17.25
N PHE A 190 -34.95 -22.78 -16.76
CA PHE A 190 -35.45 -22.80 -15.37
C PHE A 190 -34.50 -23.41 -14.32
N TYR A 191 -33.28 -23.86 -14.63
CA TYR A 191 -32.56 -24.80 -13.76
C TYR A 191 -31.10 -24.48 -13.36
N ALA A 192 -30.48 -23.43 -13.88
CA ALA A 192 -29.14 -23.00 -13.41
C ALA A 192 -28.97 -21.50 -13.57
N ALA A 193 -28.39 -20.82 -12.59
CA ALA A 193 -27.88 -19.46 -12.79
C ALA A 193 -26.76 -19.56 -13.80
N PRO A 194 -26.85 -18.82 -14.92
CA PRO A 194 -25.74 -18.79 -15.85
C PRO A 194 -24.59 -18.04 -15.17
N GLU A 195 -23.45 -18.70 -15.11
CA GLU A 195 -22.19 -18.07 -14.71
C GLU A 195 -21.47 -17.60 -15.97
N TYR A 196 -20.89 -16.41 -15.90
CA TYR A 196 -20.16 -15.78 -17.00
C TYR A 196 -18.78 -15.42 -16.53
N LEU A 197 -17.78 -15.61 -17.37
CA LEU A 197 -16.38 -15.28 -17.08
C LEU A 197 -15.85 -14.34 -18.15
N ILE A 198 -15.26 -13.22 -17.70
CA ILE A 198 -14.30 -12.46 -18.47
C ILE A 198 -12.92 -12.99 -18.04
N PRO A 199 -12.24 -13.79 -18.88
CA PRO A 199 -11.02 -14.46 -18.49
C PRO A 199 -9.87 -13.47 -18.33
N ALA A 200 -8.83 -13.89 -17.62
CA ALA A 200 -7.56 -13.17 -17.58
C ALA A 200 -7.07 -12.92 -19.01
N GLY A 201 -6.58 -11.71 -19.26
CA GLY A 201 -6.13 -11.29 -20.58
C GLY A 201 -7.25 -10.80 -21.53
N ALA A 202 -8.53 -10.89 -21.18
CA ALA A 202 -9.59 -10.30 -21.96
C ALA A 202 -9.88 -8.84 -21.53
N GLU A 203 -9.89 -7.92 -22.48
CA GLU A 203 -10.34 -6.54 -22.28
C GLU A 203 -11.73 -6.36 -22.91
N VAL A 204 -12.72 -6.10 -22.07
CA VAL A 204 -14.12 -5.97 -22.48
C VAL A 204 -14.63 -4.57 -22.18
N ALA A 205 -15.06 -3.84 -23.20
CA ALA A 205 -15.65 -2.52 -23.02
C ALA A 205 -17.03 -2.45 -23.70
N GLY A 206 -17.97 -1.69 -23.15
CA GLY A 206 -19.27 -1.50 -23.77
C GLY A 206 -20.42 -1.31 -22.79
N LYS A 207 -21.57 -1.94 -23.07
CA LYS A 207 -22.77 -1.92 -22.23
C LYS A 207 -23.12 -3.34 -21.81
N LEU A 208 -23.19 -3.55 -20.51
CA LEU A 208 -23.62 -4.79 -19.87
C LEU A 208 -24.85 -4.53 -19.01
N ASP A 209 -25.85 -5.39 -19.12
CA ASP A 209 -27.05 -5.35 -18.28
C ASP A 209 -27.13 -6.67 -17.48
N LEU A 210 -27.02 -6.54 -16.17
CA LEU A 210 -27.13 -7.65 -15.21
C LEU A 210 -28.54 -7.72 -14.57
N ASN A 211 -29.55 -7.21 -15.25
CA ASN A 211 -30.96 -7.31 -14.82
C ASN A 211 -31.51 -8.74 -15.02
N GLY A 212 -30.93 -9.71 -14.33
CA GLY A 212 -31.32 -11.11 -14.46
C GLY A 212 -32.75 -11.41 -14.02
N GLY A 213 -33.48 -12.02 -14.91
CA GLY A 213 -34.66 -12.87 -14.87
C GLY A 213 -35.72 -12.81 -13.75
N PHE A 214 -36.95 -13.10 -14.15
CA PHE A 214 -38.19 -13.11 -13.34
C PHE A 214 -38.35 -14.29 -12.36
N SER A 215 -37.32 -15.10 -12.09
CA SER A 215 -37.46 -16.31 -11.27
C SER A 215 -36.83 -16.17 -9.89
N PRO A 216 -37.41 -16.72 -8.83
CA PRO A 216 -36.79 -16.83 -7.49
C PRO A 216 -35.56 -17.76 -7.47
N TYR A 217 -35.25 -18.44 -8.57
CA TYR A 217 -34.18 -19.43 -8.65
C TYR A 217 -32.91 -18.79 -9.22
N GLN A 218 -31.86 -18.84 -8.50
CA GLN A 218 -30.45 -18.47 -8.78
C GLN A 218 -30.17 -17.24 -9.68
N ALA A 219 -29.49 -16.29 -9.15
CA ALA A 219 -29.05 -15.07 -9.86
C ALA A 219 -27.81 -15.33 -10.74
N PRO A 220 -27.73 -14.76 -11.95
CA PRO A 220 -26.53 -14.87 -12.77
C PRO A 220 -25.34 -14.21 -12.06
N ILE A 221 -24.16 -14.77 -12.26
CA ILE A 221 -22.90 -14.25 -11.72
C ILE A 221 -21.98 -13.91 -12.88
N LEU A 222 -21.43 -12.70 -12.86
CA LEU A 222 -20.35 -12.27 -13.74
C LEU A 222 -19.04 -12.29 -12.96
N TYR A 223 -18.14 -13.19 -13.31
CA TYR A 223 -16.78 -13.24 -12.82
C TYR A 223 -15.87 -12.48 -13.77
N VAL A 224 -14.98 -11.64 -13.23
CA VAL A 224 -14.03 -10.84 -14.01
C VAL A 224 -12.64 -11.11 -13.49
N ALA A 225 -11.84 -11.85 -14.26
CA ALA A 225 -10.42 -12.05 -14.06
C ALA A 225 -9.57 -11.19 -15.01
N GLY A 226 -10.18 -10.65 -16.07
CA GLY A 226 -9.58 -9.70 -17.00
C GLY A 226 -9.99 -8.27 -16.70
N LYS A 227 -10.06 -7.44 -17.75
CA LYS A 227 -10.42 -6.03 -17.64
C LYS A 227 -11.82 -5.77 -18.19
N LEU A 228 -12.64 -5.09 -17.41
CA LEU A 228 -13.99 -4.70 -17.80
C LEU A 228 -14.20 -3.20 -17.63
N THR A 229 -14.48 -2.49 -18.73
CA THR A 229 -14.75 -1.06 -18.72
C THR A 229 -16.16 -0.77 -19.19
N LEU A 230 -17.01 -0.23 -18.31
CA LEU A 230 -18.40 0.08 -18.59
C LEU A 230 -18.72 1.54 -18.31
N SER A 231 -19.46 2.18 -19.20
CA SER A 231 -20.02 3.51 -18.90
C SER A 231 -21.10 3.44 -17.81
N SER A 232 -21.80 2.33 -17.72
CA SER A 232 -22.80 2.08 -16.66
C SER A 232 -23.06 0.59 -16.47
N LEU A 233 -23.36 0.19 -15.22
CA LEU A 233 -23.79 -1.16 -14.85
C LEU A 233 -24.99 -1.08 -13.91
N ASN A 234 -26.05 -1.82 -14.23
CA ASN A 234 -27.21 -1.97 -13.36
C ASN A 234 -27.30 -3.42 -12.87
N ILE A 235 -27.14 -3.61 -11.56
CA ILE A 235 -27.26 -4.91 -10.90
C ILE A 235 -28.64 -5.03 -10.28
N GLY A 236 -29.50 -5.80 -10.93
CA GLY A 236 -30.82 -6.19 -10.40
C GLY A 236 -30.71 -7.41 -9.49
N ARG A 237 -30.88 -8.62 -10.08
CA ARG A 237 -30.73 -9.89 -9.36
C ARG A 237 -29.41 -10.60 -9.56
N ALA A 238 -28.57 -10.11 -10.44
CA ALA A 238 -27.25 -10.66 -10.74
C ALA A 238 -26.19 -10.34 -9.66
N LYS A 239 -25.02 -10.95 -9.79
CA LYS A 239 -23.87 -10.71 -8.94
C LYS A 239 -22.66 -10.36 -9.81
N LEU A 240 -21.82 -9.47 -9.32
CA LEU A 240 -20.51 -9.15 -9.90
C LEU A 240 -19.41 -9.66 -8.95
N ALA A 241 -18.48 -10.45 -9.47
CA ALA A 241 -17.32 -10.94 -8.74
C ALA A 241 -16.04 -10.51 -9.47
N VAL A 242 -15.26 -9.61 -8.86
CA VAL A 242 -13.94 -9.20 -9.36
C VAL A 242 -12.91 -10.15 -8.78
N LEU A 243 -12.37 -11.03 -9.62
CA LEU A 243 -11.41 -12.07 -9.23
C LEU A 243 -10.00 -11.51 -8.98
N PRO A 244 -9.09 -12.27 -8.37
CA PRO A 244 -7.69 -11.87 -8.25
C PRO A 244 -7.11 -11.48 -9.62
N GLY A 245 -6.47 -10.31 -9.71
CA GLY A 245 -5.95 -9.73 -10.95
C GLY A 245 -7.00 -9.10 -11.87
N GLY A 246 -8.30 -9.23 -11.56
CA GLY A 246 -9.37 -8.59 -12.32
C GLY A 246 -9.45 -7.09 -12.07
N GLU A 247 -9.65 -6.31 -13.13
CA GLU A 247 -9.85 -4.86 -13.06
C GLU A 247 -11.21 -4.48 -13.66
N VAL A 248 -12.05 -3.80 -12.87
CA VAL A 248 -13.38 -3.36 -13.31
C VAL A 248 -13.51 -1.86 -13.14
N LYS A 249 -13.79 -1.14 -14.23
CA LYS A 249 -14.07 0.31 -14.23
C LYS A 249 -15.51 0.57 -14.66
N ILE A 250 -16.29 1.23 -13.82
CA ILE A 250 -17.72 1.51 -14.06
C ILE A 250 -17.99 3.00 -13.86
N GLY A 251 -18.44 3.69 -14.91
CA GLY A 251 -18.80 5.10 -14.79
C GLY A 251 -19.99 5.34 -13.86
N THR A 252 -21.07 4.55 -14.00
CA THR A 252 -22.25 4.62 -13.11
C THR A 252 -22.66 3.22 -12.68
N LEU A 253 -22.55 2.91 -11.40
CA LEU A 253 -23.00 1.64 -10.81
C LEU A 253 -24.34 1.82 -10.10
N LYS A 254 -25.33 1.02 -10.47
CA LYS A 254 -26.62 0.95 -9.77
C LYS A 254 -26.86 -0.44 -9.23
N ILE A 255 -27.05 -0.56 -7.92
CA ILE A 255 -27.48 -1.80 -7.25
C ILE A 255 -28.93 -1.60 -6.76
N GLN A 256 -29.82 -2.49 -7.18
CA GLN A 256 -31.25 -2.40 -6.84
C GLN A 256 -31.56 -3.19 -5.56
N PRO A 257 -32.58 -2.80 -4.77
CA PRO A 257 -33.02 -3.53 -3.57
C PRO A 257 -33.47 -4.96 -3.86
N SER A 258 -33.84 -5.27 -5.11
CA SER A 258 -34.26 -6.60 -5.59
C SER A 258 -33.09 -7.55 -5.87
N ALA A 259 -31.84 -7.10 -5.66
CA ALA A 259 -30.65 -7.95 -5.83
C ALA A 259 -30.78 -9.27 -5.05
N ALA A 260 -30.15 -10.34 -5.57
CA ALA A 260 -30.20 -11.67 -4.97
C ALA A 260 -29.60 -11.69 -3.56
N ASP A 261 -29.97 -12.69 -2.76
CA ASP A 261 -29.40 -12.85 -1.42
C ASP A 261 -27.89 -13.05 -1.47
N GLY A 262 -27.18 -12.53 -0.48
CA GLY A 262 -25.74 -12.51 -0.40
C GLY A 262 -25.10 -11.26 -1.02
N ALA A 263 -23.84 -11.30 -1.37
CA ALA A 263 -23.13 -10.17 -1.96
C ALA A 263 -23.62 -9.87 -3.38
N ALA A 264 -24.02 -8.63 -3.64
CA ALA A 264 -24.32 -8.16 -4.99
C ALA A 264 -23.00 -7.88 -5.76
N VAL A 265 -21.99 -7.39 -5.05
CA VAL A 265 -20.62 -7.19 -5.55
C VAL A 265 -19.64 -7.83 -4.59
N TYR A 266 -18.72 -8.58 -5.14
CA TYR A 266 -17.63 -9.21 -4.40
C TYR A 266 -16.29 -8.87 -5.09
N VAL A 267 -15.41 -8.20 -4.37
CA VAL A 267 -14.04 -7.93 -4.85
C VAL A 267 -13.10 -8.85 -4.09
N PHE A 268 -12.45 -9.77 -4.78
CA PHE A 268 -11.49 -10.70 -4.19
C PHE A 268 -10.17 -9.98 -3.86
N ALA A 269 -9.33 -10.63 -3.05
CA ALA A 269 -7.96 -10.15 -2.84
C ALA A 269 -7.27 -9.94 -4.20
N ASP A 270 -6.50 -8.85 -4.33
CA ASP A 270 -5.86 -8.40 -5.58
C ASP A 270 -6.83 -8.02 -6.73
N GLY A 271 -8.14 -8.09 -6.52
CA GLY A 271 -9.14 -7.55 -7.43
C GLY A 271 -9.30 -6.03 -7.26
N LYS A 272 -9.53 -5.33 -8.37
CA LYS A 272 -9.70 -3.86 -8.38
C LYS A 272 -11.06 -3.47 -8.98
N LEU A 273 -11.84 -2.69 -8.23
CA LEU A 273 -13.09 -2.12 -8.70
C LEU A 273 -13.06 -0.59 -8.56
N SER A 274 -13.20 0.12 -9.67
CA SER A 274 -13.30 1.58 -9.70
C SER A 274 -14.70 1.99 -10.17
N VAL A 275 -15.37 2.91 -9.45
CA VAL A 275 -16.72 3.36 -9.73
C VAL A 275 -16.80 4.89 -9.70
N GLY A 276 -17.25 5.52 -10.79
CA GLY A 276 -17.36 6.98 -10.85
C GLY A 276 -18.62 7.53 -10.15
N LYS A 277 -19.77 6.90 -10.33
CA LYS A 277 -21.04 7.34 -9.71
C LYS A 277 -21.84 6.14 -9.22
N PRO A 278 -21.67 5.73 -7.96
CA PRO A 278 -22.49 4.67 -7.39
C PRO A 278 -23.86 5.19 -6.96
N ASN A 279 -24.90 4.43 -7.29
CA ASN A 279 -26.24 4.56 -6.71
C ASN A 279 -26.63 3.18 -6.20
N VAL A 280 -26.29 2.90 -4.95
CA VAL A 280 -26.33 1.56 -4.38
C VAL A 280 -27.32 1.51 -3.21
N SER A 281 -28.23 0.56 -3.27
CA SER A 281 -29.24 0.40 -2.24
C SER A 281 -29.57 -1.08 -1.99
N GLY A 282 -29.72 -1.46 -0.73
CA GLY A 282 -30.11 -2.79 -0.26
C GLY A 282 -29.13 -3.92 -0.65
N LYS A 283 -28.92 -4.91 0.19
CA LYS A 283 -27.96 -6.03 0.03
C LYS A 283 -26.56 -5.70 0.46
N CYS A 284 -25.52 -6.39 -0.06
CA CYS A 284 -24.17 -6.11 0.41
C CYS A 284 -23.12 -6.07 -0.70
N ILE A 285 -22.05 -5.34 -0.38
CA ILE A 285 -20.78 -5.33 -1.10
C ILE A 285 -19.74 -5.95 -0.17
N VAL A 286 -18.96 -6.91 -0.67
CA VAL A 286 -17.83 -7.50 0.06
C VAL A 286 -16.55 -7.09 -0.67
N ASN A 287 -15.72 -6.32 -0.01
CA ASN A 287 -14.41 -5.91 -0.53
C ASN A 287 -13.30 -6.63 0.24
N ASN A 288 -12.60 -7.53 -0.44
CA ASN A 288 -11.36 -8.15 0.04
C ASN A 288 -10.13 -7.62 -0.72
N GLY A 289 -10.33 -6.75 -1.73
CA GLY A 289 -9.30 -6.15 -2.57
C GLY A 289 -9.28 -4.63 -2.49
N THR A 290 -9.30 -3.98 -3.65
CA THR A 290 -9.34 -2.51 -3.74
C THR A 290 -10.65 -2.05 -4.35
N LEU A 291 -11.38 -1.23 -3.63
CA LEU A 291 -12.59 -0.54 -4.11
C LEU A 291 -12.35 0.97 -4.08
N THR A 292 -12.36 1.59 -5.24
CA THR A 292 -12.23 3.05 -5.38
C THR A 292 -13.53 3.64 -5.92
N VAL A 293 -14.04 4.64 -5.25
CA VAL A 293 -15.14 5.47 -5.72
C VAL A 293 -14.59 6.84 -6.08
N ASP A 294 -14.62 7.16 -7.36
CA ASP A 294 -14.15 8.44 -7.91
C ASP A 294 -15.33 9.45 -7.88
N GLY A 295 -15.54 10.05 -6.73
CA GLY A 295 -16.64 10.91 -6.37
C GLY A 295 -17.37 10.41 -5.13
N SER A 296 -18.67 10.73 -4.98
CA SER A 296 -19.46 10.42 -3.79
C SER A 296 -20.02 9.01 -3.79
N LEU A 297 -20.07 8.36 -2.62
CA LEU A 297 -20.72 7.06 -2.37
C LEU A 297 -21.98 7.25 -1.51
N ASP A 298 -23.14 7.19 -2.13
CA ASP A 298 -24.43 7.26 -1.42
C ASP A 298 -24.95 5.85 -1.09
N MET A 299 -24.81 5.43 0.16
CA MET A 299 -25.27 4.16 0.70
C MET A 299 -26.64 4.34 1.35
N ASN A 300 -27.63 3.54 0.92
CA ASN A 300 -28.98 3.66 1.45
C ASN A 300 -29.77 2.34 1.46
N ASN A 301 -30.98 2.37 2.04
CA ASN A 301 -31.94 1.25 2.10
C ASN A 301 -31.35 -0.07 2.62
N GLY A 302 -30.57 0.00 3.71
CA GLY A 302 -30.00 -1.17 4.36
C GLY A 302 -28.84 -1.81 3.62
N LEU A 303 -28.20 -1.10 2.67
CA LEU A 303 -26.97 -1.60 2.05
C LEU A 303 -25.91 -1.85 3.12
N THR A 304 -25.25 -3.00 3.05
CA THR A 304 -24.13 -3.32 3.92
C THR A 304 -22.85 -3.45 3.11
N VAL A 305 -21.79 -2.77 3.52
CA VAL A 305 -20.45 -2.91 2.96
C VAL A 305 -19.56 -3.59 3.99
N TYR A 306 -18.89 -4.66 3.57
CA TYR A 306 -17.86 -5.36 4.33
C TYR A 306 -16.50 -5.08 3.68
N ASN A 307 -15.66 -4.30 4.35
CA ASN A 307 -14.28 -4.03 3.96
C ASN A 307 -13.37 -4.87 4.84
N THR A 308 -12.80 -5.96 4.30
CA THR A 308 -12.10 -6.99 5.09
C THR A 308 -10.68 -6.58 5.49
N ALA A 309 -10.00 -7.38 6.31
CA ALA A 309 -8.76 -7.00 6.98
C ALA A 309 -7.60 -6.53 6.05
N THR A 310 -7.57 -7.00 4.81
CA THR A 310 -6.55 -6.57 3.82
C THR A 310 -7.08 -5.61 2.77
N ALA A 311 -8.38 -5.28 2.85
CA ALA A 311 -9.05 -4.49 1.84
C ALA A 311 -8.83 -2.98 2.01
N VAL A 312 -8.84 -2.28 0.88
CA VAL A 312 -8.79 -0.82 0.83
C VAL A 312 -10.06 -0.31 0.16
N LEU A 313 -10.74 0.61 0.82
CA LEU A 313 -11.87 1.37 0.29
C LEU A 313 -11.50 2.86 0.28
N THR A 314 -11.50 3.47 -0.89
CA THR A 314 -11.26 4.91 -1.05
C THR A 314 -12.46 5.57 -1.68
N VAL A 315 -12.94 6.67 -1.12
CA VAL A 315 -13.98 7.54 -1.68
C VAL A 315 -13.39 8.94 -1.77
N THR A 316 -13.34 9.51 -2.97
CA THR A 316 -12.62 10.78 -3.22
C THR A 316 -13.47 12.04 -3.00
N ASP A 317 -14.66 11.87 -2.44
CA ASP A 317 -15.61 12.93 -2.11
C ASP A 317 -16.43 12.47 -0.88
N GLU A 318 -17.73 12.69 -0.83
CA GLU A 318 -18.62 12.32 0.27
C GLU A 318 -18.96 10.82 0.29
N MET A 319 -18.75 10.15 1.42
CA MET A 319 -19.37 8.87 1.75
C MET A 319 -20.59 9.11 2.65
N LYS A 320 -21.77 8.84 2.12
CA LYS A 320 -23.02 8.99 2.86
C LYS A 320 -23.58 7.62 3.25
N VAL A 321 -23.80 7.40 4.55
CA VAL A 321 -24.36 6.17 5.12
C VAL A 321 -25.73 6.50 5.70
N SER A 322 -26.81 6.01 5.06
CA SER A 322 -28.17 6.44 5.37
C SER A 322 -29.20 5.33 5.29
N ASN A 323 -30.40 5.56 5.87
CA ASN A 323 -31.54 4.64 5.78
C ASN A 323 -31.18 3.19 6.16
N SER A 324 -30.65 3.01 7.37
CA SER A 324 -30.20 1.73 7.92
C SER A 324 -29.08 1.05 7.14
N ALA A 325 -28.33 1.78 6.31
CA ALA A 325 -27.10 1.27 5.69
C ALA A 325 -26.00 1.08 6.76
N ARG A 326 -25.13 0.11 6.53
CA ARG A 326 -24.03 -0.23 7.44
C ARG A 326 -22.74 -0.44 6.68
N ILE A 327 -21.67 0.01 7.28
CA ILE A 327 -20.32 -0.34 6.84
C ILE A 327 -19.57 -1.03 8.00
N TYR A 328 -18.93 -2.14 7.69
CA TYR A 328 -18.03 -2.85 8.59
C TYR A 328 -16.65 -2.79 7.98
N ASN A 329 -15.77 -2.00 8.58
CA ASN A 329 -14.39 -1.85 8.16
C ASN A 329 -13.47 -2.65 9.08
N ASP A 330 -12.78 -3.64 8.53
CA ASP A 330 -11.71 -4.40 9.20
C ASP A 330 -10.34 -4.13 8.54
N GLY A 331 -10.34 -3.41 7.40
CA GLY A 331 -9.18 -2.97 6.64
C GLY A 331 -8.95 -1.46 6.76
N ALA A 332 -8.77 -0.80 5.62
CA ALA A 332 -8.59 0.65 5.55
C ALA A 332 -9.73 1.32 4.77
N VAL A 333 -10.27 2.40 5.33
CA VAL A 333 -11.21 3.31 4.66
C VAL A 333 -10.61 4.72 4.69
N THR A 334 -10.55 5.35 3.51
CA THR A 334 -10.18 6.76 3.35
C THR A 334 -11.29 7.48 2.60
N VAL A 335 -11.71 8.63 3.11
CA VAL A 335 -12.79 9.44 2.54
C VAL A 335 -12.50 10.91 2.80
N ASP A 336 -12.96 11.80 1.91
CA ASP A 336 -12.87 13.23 2.21
C ASP A 336 -13.95 13.60 3.22
N ASP A 337 -15.22 13.39 2.91
CA ASP A 337 -16.34 13.64 3.82
C ASP A 337 -17.08 12.35 4.19
N LEU A 338 -17.36 12.15 5.47
CA LEU A 338 -18.17 11.04 5.98
C LEU A 338 -19.46 11.56 6.61
N LYS A 339 -20.61 11.27 5.98
CA LYS A 339 -21.91 11.67 6.49
C LYS A 339 -22.76 10.46 6.89
N ILE A 340 -23.16 10.39 8.16
CA ILE A 340 -23.99 9.32 8.70
C ILE A 340 -25.33 9.90 9.14
N ASN A 341 -26.43 9.47 8.53
CA ASN A 341 -27.76 9.95 8.84
C ASN A 341 -28.84 8.84 8.74
N SER A 342 -30.04 9.12 9.18
CA SER A 342 -31.21 8.22 9.00
C SER A 342 -30.97 6.76 9.40
N ASP A 343 -30.58 6.51 10.66
CA ASP A 343 -30.26 5.18 11.20
C ASP A 343 -29.07 4.47 10.52
N GLY A 344 -28.17 5.21 9.87
CA GLY A 344 -26.90 4.69 9.34
C GLY A 344 -25.93 4.35 10.46
N GLU A 345 -25.06 3.36 10.24
CA GLU A 345 -24.02 2.97 11.19
C GLU A 345 -22.68 2.74 10.47
N PHE A 346 -21.61 3.23 11.09
CA PHE A 346 -20.24 2.94 10.68
C PHE A 346 -19.51 2.15 11.77
N HIS A 347 -19.04 0.96 11.45
CA HIS A 347 -18.29 0.10 12.34
C HIS A 347 -16.83 0.02 11.88
N ASN A 348 -15.94 0.75 12.55
CA ASN A 348 -14.50 0.62 12.40
C ASN A 348 -14.01 -0.49 13.33
N CYS A 349 -13.76 -1.69 12.82
CA CYS A 349 -13.48 -2.92 13.59
C CYS A 349 -12.08 -2.90 14.23
N GLU A 350 -11.75 -3.90 15.04
CA GLU A 350 -10.44 -4.05 15.66
C GLU A 350 -9.33 -4.11 14.60
N ASN A 351 -8.27 -3.32 14.76
CA ASN A 351 -7.13 -3.17 13.83
C ASN A 351 -7.41 -2.39 12.52
N ALA A 352 -8.64 -2.01 12.26
CA ALA A 352 -9.00 -1.20 11.10
C ALA A 352 -8.51 0.24 11.21
N LEU A 353 -8.41 0.90 10.06
CA LEU A 353 -8.09 2.31 9.95
C LEU A 353 -9.24 3.06 9.26
N LEU A 354 -9.67 4.16 9.87
CA LEU A 354 -10.54 5.15 9.24
C LEU A 354 -9.78 6.48 9.12
N VAL A 355 -9.76 7.05 7.92
CA VAL A 355 -9.23 8.42 7.69
C VAL A 355 -10.34 9.24 7.05
N VAL A 356 -10.70 10.34 7.69
CA VAL A 356 -11.60 11.37 7.14
C VAL A 356 -10.79 12.64 6.96
N ASN A 357 -10.59 13.05 5.72
CA ASN A 357 -9.66 14.13 5.39
C ASN A 357 -10.25 15.53 5.63
N ASP A 358 -11.57 15.67 5.60
CA ASP A 358 -12.28 16.92 5.82
C ASP A 358 -13.34 16.73 6.94
N GLU A 359 -14.61 16.55 6.68
CA GLU A 359 -15.66 16.54 7.70
C GLU A 359 -16.29 15.16 7.93
N CYS A 360 -16.49 14.79 9.21
CA CYS A 360 -17.32 13.67 9.67
C CYS A 360 -18.61 14.20 10.29
N GLU A 361 -19.73 14.14 9.57
CA GLU A 361 -21.03 14.57 10.08
C GLU A 361 -21.86 13.38 10.58
N LEU A 362 -22.23 13.39 11.87
CA LEU A 362 -23.04 12.36 12.52
C LEU A 362 -24.37 12.92 12.97
N GLU A 363 -25.44 12.59 12.27
CA GLU A 363 -26.79 13.07 12.57
C GLU A 363 -27.47 12.30 13.72
N ARG A 364 -28.63 12.78 14.17
CA ARG A 364 -29.39 12.11 15.24
C ARG A 364 -29.83 10.71 14.83
N ASN A 365 -29.91 9.79 15.81
CA ASN A 365 -30.27 8.38 15.64
C ASN A 365 -29.32 7.58 14.74
N THR A 366 -28.06 7.99 14.69
CA THR A 366 -27.00 7.29 13.97
C THR A 366 -25.89 6.90 14.92
N ALA A 367 -25.01 5.97 14.51
CA ALA A 367 -23.90 5.55 15.35
C ALA A 367 -22.62 5.32 14.56
N ILE A 368 -21.49 5.68 15.19
CA ILE A 368 -20.16 5.30 14.78
C ILE A 368 -19.49 4.47 15.90
N TYR A 369 -18.95 3.30 15.54
CA TYR A 369 -18.31 2.37 16.47
C TYR A 369 -16.80 2.32 16.16
N GLN A 370 -16.01 3.04 16.95
CA GLN A 370 -14.56 3.14 16.77
C GLN A 370 -13.83 2.10 17.62
N ARG A 371 -13.65 0.87 17.09
CA ARG A 371 -12.83 -0.19 17.72
C ARG A 371 -11.42 -0.23 17.16
N GLY A 372 -11.25 0.21 15.92
CA GLY A 372 -9.96 0.41 15.26
C GLY A 372 -9.39 1.80 15.55
N ARG A 373 -8.50 2.24 14.69
CA ARG A 373 -7.94 3.60 14.74
C ARG A 373 -8.73 4.52 13.82
N ALA A 374 -8.90 5.77 14.24
CA ALA A 374 -9.48 6.80 13.39
C ALA A 374 -8.67 8.10 13.46
N SER A 375 -8.58 8.80 12.32
CA SER A 375 -8.06 10.14 12.19
C SER A 375 -9.08 10.95 11.42
N ILE A 376 -9.61 12.01 12.02
CA ILE A 376 -10.71 12.83 11.50
C ILE A 376 -10.27 14.28 11.60
N GLU A 377 -10.36 15.08 10.53
CA GLU A 377 -10.00 16.50 10.59
C GLU A 377 -11.06 17.29 11.35
N GLU A 378 -12.31 17.26 10.90
CA GLU A 378 -13.43 17.91 11.58
C GLU A 378 -14.55 16.90 11.86
N MET A 379 -15.18 16.97 13.03
CA MET A 379 -16.30 16.12 13.40
C MET A 379 -17.46 16.93 13.97
N THR A 380 -18.59 16.87 13.27
CA THR A 380 -19.86 17.41 13.76
C THR A 380 -20.77 16.28 14.25
N ALA A 381 -21.03 16.16 15.54
CA ALA A 381 -21.71 15.02 16.14
C ALA A 381 -23.06 15.40 16.78
N ARG A 382 -24.11 14.67 16.35
CA ARG A 382 -25.47 14.71 16.98
C ARG A 382 -25.99 13.32 17.32
N GLY A 383 -25.27 12.26 16.93
CA GLY A 383 -25.57 10.85 17.14
C GLY A 383 -24.80 10.22 18.29
N THR A 384 -24.61 8.91 18.23
CA THR A 384 -23.89 8.13 19.25
C THR A 384 -22.52 7.72 18.75
N ILE A 385 -21.50 8.01 19.52
CA ILE A 385 -20.11 7.68 19.26
C ILE A 385 -19.64 6.66 20.30
N TRP A 386 -19.23 5.48 19.85
CA TRP A 386 -18.62 4.47 20.69
C TRP A 386 -17.11 4.50 20.49
N VAL A 387 -16.36 4.92 21.50
CA VAL A 387 -14.90 4.99 21.48
C VAL A 387 -14.35 3.79 22.23
N ASN A 388 -13.83 2.82 21.48
CA ASN A 388 -13.27 1.59 22.03
C ASN A 388 -11.76 1.48 21.81
N CYS A 389 -11.23 2.22 20.84
CA CYS A 389 -9.82 2.32 20.54
C CYS A 389 -9.42 3.79 20.36
N HIS A 390 -8.25 4.04 19.78
CA HIS A 390 -7.74 5.40 19.61
C HIS A 390 -8.44 6.14 18.46
N THR A 391 -9.01 7.29 18.80
CA THR A 391 -9.60 8.22 17.84
C THR A 391 -8.92 9.58 17.98
N SER A 392 -8.46 10.16 16.89
CA SER A 392 -7.94 11.54 16.84
C SER A 392 -8.90 12.40 16.04
N VAL A 393 -9.26 13.56 16.56
CA VAL A 393 -10.12 14.56 15.90
C VAL A 393 -9.49 15.93 16.08
N ASN A 394 -9.27 16.68 14.98
CA ASN A 394 -8.68 18.01 15.13
C ASN A 394 -9.71 19.04 15.66
N GLU A 395 -10.89 19.14 15.04
CA GLU A 395 -11.99 19.97 15.56
C GLU A 395 -13.22 19.08 15.82
N LEU A 396 -13.79 19.16 17.03
CA LEU A 396 -14.93 18.36 17.46
C LEU A 396 -16.07 19.25 17.96
N GLU A 397 -17.15 19.31 17.17
CA GLU A 397 -18.38 19.96 17.60
C GLU A 397 -19.45 18.90 17.92
N ALA A 398 -20.14 19.02 19.06
CA ALA A 398 -21.20 18.10 19.42
C ALA A 398 -22.44 18.79 20.01
N GLN A 399 -23.61 18.44 19.48
CA GLN A 399 -24.87 18.99 19.93
C GLN A 399 -25.89 17.88 20.25
N GLY A 400 -26.10 17.63 21.53
CA GLY A 400 -27.01 16.60 22.01
C GLY A 400 -26.52 15.19 21.67
N ALA A 401 -25.24 15.01 21.47
CA ALA A 401 -24.58 13.74 21.14
C ALA A 401 -24.31 12.88 22.39
N GLU A 402 -24.09 11.60 22.18
CA GLU A 402 -23.70 10.64 23.20
C GLU A 402 -22.36 10.02 22.87
N PHE A 403 -21.36 10.21 23.71
CA PHE A 403 -20.05 9.56 23.64
C PHE A 403 -19.98 8.44 24.68
N ASN A 404 -19.61 7.25 24.24
CA ASN A 404 -19.48 6.08 25.10
C ASN A 404 -18.07 5.51 25.00
N PHE A 405 -17.25 5.78 26.02
CA PHE A 405 -15.89 5.26 26.09
C PHE A 405 -15.86 3.91 26.78
N SER A 406 -15.35 2.92 26.10
CA SER A 406 -15.03 1.63 26.73
C SER A 406 -13.86 1.76 27.70
N ALA A 407 -13.68 0.75 28.53
CA ALA A 407 -12.52 0.69 29.41
C ALA A 407 -11.24 0.88 28.60
N ASN A 408 -10.47 1.91 29.04
CA ASN A 408 -9.16 2.20 28.51
C ASN A 408 -9.15 2.64 27.01
N ALA A 409 -10.24 3.16 26.50
CA ALA A 409 -10.32 3.81 25.21
C ALA A 409 -9.73 5.24 25.28
N GLY A 410 -9.24 5.75 24.15
CA GLY A 410 -8.70 7.10 24.04
C GLY A 410 -9.31 7.90 22.89
N LEU A 411 -9.65 9.17 23.18
CA LEU A 411 -9.95 10.16 22.17
C LEU A 411 -9.07 11.37 22.42
N ASP A 412 -8.30 11.75 21.41
CA ASP A 412 -7.52 12.98 21.42
C ASP A 412 -8.18 13.99 20.49
N ALA A 413 -8.55 15.16 21.02
CA ALA A 413 -9.14 16.23 20.24
C ALA A 413 -8.32 17.53 20.39
N GLY A 414 -8.29 18.33 19.34
CA GLY A 414 -7.77 19.68 19.42
C GLY A 414 -8.79 20.60 20.08
N ARG A 415 -9.62 21.23 19.28
CA ARG A 415 -10.72 22.08 19.77
C ARG A 415 -11.99 21.27 19.94
N VAL A 416 -12.61 21.40 21.10
CA VAL A 416 -13.89 20.73 21.44
C VAL A 416 -14.96 21.76 21.79
N GLU A 417 -16.09 21.71 21.08
CA GLU A 417 -17.27 22.54 21.40
C GLU A 417 -18.48 21.64 21.66
N PHE A 418 -18.96 21.64 22.91
CA PHE A 418 -20.07 20.79 23.34
C PHE A 418 -21.30 21.61 23.74
N ASN A 419 -22.47 21.16 23.26
CA ASN A 419 -23.77 21.69 23.60
C ASN A 419 -24.69 20.52 23.97
N ASN A 420 -25.13 20.46 25.24
CA ASN A 420 -26.03 19.43 25.77
C ASN A 420 -25.57 17.98 25.42
N THR A 421 -24.30 17.74 25.53
CA THR A 421 -23.63 16.47 25.13
C THR A 421 -23.38 15.60 26.37
N ASN A 422 -23.65 14.32 26.26
CA ASN A 422 -23.40 13.34 27.30
C ASN A 422 -22.15 12.49 26.95
N VAL A 423 -21.24 12.34 27.89
CA VAL A 423 -20.02 11.55 27.78
C VAL A 423 -20.00 10.52 28.90
N SER A 424 -20.14 9.26 28.55
CA SER A 424 -20.03 8.12 29.47
C SER A 424 -18.63 7.52 29.34
N MET A 425 -17.91 7.45 30.46
CA MET A 425 -16.51 7.01 30.49
C MET A 425 -16.35 5.79 31.40
N ALA A 426 -15.83 4.69 30.89
CA ALA A 426 -15.45 3.54 31.69
C ALA A 426 -14.04 3.71 32.30
N ARG A 427 -13.68 2.78 33.21
CA ARG A 427 -12.38 2.80 33.91
C ARG A 427 -11.21 2.95 32.93
N GLY A 428 -10.26 3.81 33.25
CA GLY A 428 -9.08 4.02 32.45
C GLY A 428 -9.31 4.63 31.08
N ALA A 429 -10.53 5.04 30.74
CA ALA A 429 -10.80 5.80 29.53
C ALA A 429 -10.18 7.20 29.64
N ILE A 430 -9.71 7.71 28.51
CA ILE A 430 -9.10 9.03 28.46
C ILE A 430 -9.66 9.86 27.32
N PHE A 431 -10.03 11.10 27.63
CA PHE A 431 -10.40 12.10 26.66
C PHE A 431 -9.46 13.29 26.81
N THR A 432 -8.55 13.46 25.88
CA THR A 432 -7.67 14.64 25.84
C THR A 432 -8.22 15.67 24.88
N MET A 433 -8.18 16.92 25.27
CA MET A 433 -8.53 18.06 24.45
C MET A 433 -7.61 19.25 24.76
N GLU A 434 -7.40 20.07 23.77
CA GLU A 434 -6.60 21.29 23.97
C GLU A 434 -7.46 22.42 24.49
N GLU A 435 -8.48 22.77 23.72
CA GLU A 435 -9.47 23.75 24.10
C GLU A 435 -10.83 23.06 24.27
N TYR A 436 -11.49 23.37 25.35
CA TYR A 436 -12.84 22.93 25.66
C TYR A 436 -13.79 24.13 25.82
N ASN A 437 -14.81 24.19 25.00
CA ASN A 437 -15.86 25.18 25.03
C ASN A 437 -17.23 24.54 25.28
N ALA A 438 -17.94 24.99 26.28
CA ALA A 438 -19.34 24.65 26.49
C ALA A 438 -20.21 25.77 25.91
N ASP A 439 -21.02 25.48 24.87
CA ASP A 439 -21.83 26.47 24.15
C ASP A 439 -22.93 27.08 25.04
N GLU A 440 -23.30 28.35 24.74
CA GLU A 440 -24.19 29.23 25.55
C GLU A 440 -25.64 28.76 25.64
N LYS A 441 -26.14 27.88 24.80
CA LYS A 441 -27.58 27.70 24.57
C LYS A 441 -28.18 26.39 25.03
N GLY A 442 -27.38 25.48 25.59
CA GLY A 442 -27.81 24.13 25.92
C GLY A 442 -28.01 23.87 27.40
N GLY A 443 -28.81 22.89 27.78
CA GLY A 443 -28.73 22.27 29.11
C GLY A 443 -27.38 21.59 29.27
N GLY A 444 -26.72 21.73 30.40
CA GLY A 444 -25.28 21.42 30.59
C GLY A 444 -24.76 20.08 30.07
N ASN A 445 -23.52 20.12 29.64
CA ASN A 445 -22.79 18.92 29.25
C ASN A 445 -22.53 18.02 30.46
N ARG A 446 -22.44 16.69 30.24
CA ARG A 446 -22.30 15.72 31.34
C ARG A 446 -21.23 14.70 31.00
N PHE A 447 -20.22 14.61 31.85
CA PHE A 447 -19.24 13.53 31.88
C PHE A 447 -19.58 12.62 33.07
N THR A 448 -19.91 11.39 32.79
CA THR A 448 -20.37 10.41 33.80
C THR A 448 -19.50 9.16 33.75
N PHE A 449 -18.99 8.76 34.91
CA PHE A 449 -18.24 7.53 35.04
C PHE A 449 -19.16 6.33 35.13
N THR A 450 -18.77 5.23 34.43
CA THR A 450 -19.52 3.97 34.43
C THR A 450 -18.61 2.78 34.74
N GLY A 451 -19.01 1.92 35.69
CA GLY A 451 -18.31 0.67 36.03
C GLY A 451 -17.44 0.76 37.28
N ASP A 452 -16.38 -0.05 37.35
CA ASP A 452 -15.47 -0.13 38.49
C ASP A 452 -14.54 1.10 38.56
N ALA A 453 -14.32 1.63 39.76
CA ALA A 453 -13.73 2.96 39.96
C ALA A 453 -12.20 3.03 39.84
N ASP A 454 -11.51 1.95 39.58
CA ASP A 454 -10.04 1.92 39.49
C ASP A 454 -9.56 1.22 38.21
N PRO A 455 -8.70 1.87 37.42
CA PRO A 455 -8.32 3.30 37.48
C PRO A 455 -9.47 4.24 37.08
N ARG A 456 -9.44 5.49 37.58
CA ARG A 456 -10.39 6.53 37.16
C ARG A 456 -10.34 6.74 35.64
N ALA A 457 -11.42 7.25 35.08
CA ALA A 457 -11.35 7.89 33.77
C ALA A 457 -10.66 9.26 33.89
N VAL A 458 -10.04 9.71 32.82
CA VAL A 458 -9.32 10.98 32.76
C VAL A 458 -9.91 11.87 31.66
N VAL A 459 -10.27 13.10 32.06
CA VAL A 459 -10.58 14.19 31.12
C VAL A 459 -9.46 15.20 31.24
N LEU A 460 -8.65 15.36 30.20
CA LEU A 460 -7.51 16.23 30.21
C LEU A 460 -7.72 17.40 29.26
N ILE A 461 -7.59 18.65 29.79
CA ILE A 461 -7.67 19.86 29.00
C ILE A 461 -6.35 20.60 29.13
N SER A 462 -5.62 20.73 28.02
CA SER A 462 -4.24 21.23 28.09
C SER A 462 -4.10 22.73 28.02
N GLU A 463 -5.08 23.45 27.44
CA GLU A 463 -4.98 24.91 27.24
C GLU A 463 -6.09 25.70 27.90
N LYS A 464 -7.31 25.61 27.37
CA LYS A 464 -8.42 26.47 27.84
C LYS A 464 -9.69 25.67 28.09
N ALA A 465 -10.30 25.88 29.26
CA ALA A 465 -11.59 25.32 29.59
C ALA A 465 -12.62 26.43 29.84
N TYR A 466 -13.63 26.48 29.00
CA TYR A 466 -14.66 27.50 29.06
C TYR A 466 -15.94 26.94 29.67
N THR A 467 -16.03 26.96 31.01
CA THR A 467 -17.18 26.44 31.77
C THR A 467 -17.69 27.49 32.78
N ARG A 468 -18.37 28.49 32.29
CA ARG A 468 -18.94 29.56 33.14
C ARG A 468 -20.45 29.37 33.37
N LYS A 469 -21.04 30.19 34.20
CA LYS A 469 -22.49 30.17 34.41
C LYS A 469 -23.25 30.39 33.08
N GLY A 470 -24.13 29.47 32.74
CA GLY A 470 -24.80 29.41 31.45
C GLY A 470 -24.10 28.46 30.43
N HIS A 471 -22.91 27.95 30.79
CA HIS A 471 -22.12 27.03 30.04
C HIS A 471 -21.69 25.84 30.95
N GLU A 472 -22.65 25.20 31.56
CA GLU A 472 -22.40 24.21 32.60
C GLU A 472 -21.85 22.92 32.01
N THR A 473 -20.82 22.37 32.63
CA THR A 473 -20.31 21.03 32.40
C THR A 473 -20.14 20.32 33.73
N TYR A 474 -20.84 19.20 33.89
CA TYR A 474 -20.83 18.40 35.10
C TYR A 474 -19.97 17.16 34.92
N PHE A 475 -19.12 16.87 35.91
CA PHE A 475 -18.30 15.69 36.01
C PHE A 475 -18.74 14.87 37.22
N SER A 476 -19.14 13.60 37.00
CA SER A 476 -19.72 12.75 38.05
C SER A 476 -19.10 11.36 38.08
N GLY A 477 -18.79 10.88 39.29
CA GLY A 477 -18.21 9.56 39.51
C GLY A 477 -16.68 9.55 39.49
N ALA A 478 -16.08 8.39 39.24
CA ALA A 478 -14.61 8.21 39.29
C ALA A 478 -13.92 8.82 38.03
N ILE A 479 -14.03 10.16 37.91
CA ILE A 479 -13.37 10.94 36.85
C ILE A 479 -12.29 11.82 37.51
N GLU A 480 -11.12 11.89 36.93
CA GLU A 480 -10.11 12.90 37.17
C GLU A 480 -10.15 13.93 36.03
N VAL A 481 -10.46 15.17 36.37
CA VAL A 481 -10.37 16.31 35.45
C VAL A 481 -9.00 16.96 35.64
N VAL A 482 -8.18 16.88 34.63
CA VAL A 482 -6.83 17.47 34.66
C VAL A 482 -6.86 18.83 34.00
N TYR A 483 -6.83 19.87 34.81
CA TYR A 483 -6.80 21.24 34.34
C TYR A 483 -6.24 22.19 35.43
N ASP A 484 -5.37 23.10 35.04
CA ASP A 484 -4.79 24.09 35.97
C ASP A 484 -5.59 25.40 35.94
N ASN A 485 -6.49 25.57 36.91
CA ASN A 485 -7.29 26.78 37.04
C ASN A 485 -6.50 28.06 37.39
N ASP A 486 -5.25 27.92 37.81
CA ASP A 486 -4.40 29.07 38.16
C ASP A 486 -3.66 29.64 36.95
N ARG A 487 -3.71 28.92 35.82
CA ARG A 487 -3.03 29.29 34.58
C ARG A 487 -3.66 30.50 33.90
N ASP A 488 -4.99 30.55 33.84
CA ASP A 488 -5.75 31.68 33.29
C ASP A 488 -7.07 31.90 34.08
N LYS A 489 -7.27 33.07 34.61
CA LYS A 489 -8.44 33.37 35.42
C LYS A 489 -9.74 33.55 34.63
N ASP A 490 -9.65 33.77 33.34
CA ASP A 490 -10.79 33.89 32.45
C ASP A 490 -11.30 32.52 31.97
N TYR A 491 -10.47 31.47 32.07
CA TYR A 491 -10.79 30.11 31.66
C TYR A 491 -10.64 29.17 32.85
N THR A 492 -11.76 28.81 33.49
CA THR A 492 -11.72 27.98 34.70
C THR A 492 -12.82 26.91 34.69
N ILE A 493 -12.49 25.74 35.25
CA ILE A 493 -13.50 24.72 35.60
C ILE A 493 -14.00 24.99 37.03
N ARG A 494 -15.31 25.06 37.18
CA ARG A 494 -15.93 25.27 38.48
C ARG A 494 -15.95 24.00 39.32
N LYS A 495 -15.43 24.08 40.56
CA LYS A 495 -15.37 22.92 41.48
C LYS A 495 -16.74 22.40 41.92
N ASP A 496 -17.77 23.26 41.91
CA ASP A 496 -19.16 22.88 42.23
C ASP A 496 -19.82 22.00 41.14
N TYR A 497 -19.17 21.83 39.95
CA TYR A 497 -19.62 20.93 38.91
C TYR A 497 -19.00 19.52 39.00
N LEU A 498 -18.11 19.29 39.99
CA LEU A 498 -17.56 17.96 40.25
C LEU A 498 -18.38 17.31 41.39
N THR A 499 -19.00 16.17 41.07
CA THR A 499 -19.92 15.44 41.97
C THR A 499 -19.53 13.96 42.08
N ASP A 500 -20.06 13.27 43.06
CA ASP A 500 -20.01 11.81 43.23
C ASP A 500 -18.59 11.20 43.17
N GLY A 501 -17.59 11.96 43.66
CA GLY A 501 -16.22 11.50 43.72
C GLY A 501 -15.34 11.93 42.54
N ALA A 502 -15.83 12.75 41.60
CA ALA A 502 -14.99 13.42 40.62
C ALA A 502 -13.98 14.34 41.26
N VAL A 503 -12.76 14.35 40.77
CA VAL A 503 -11.66 15.16 41.33
C VAL A 503 -11.05 16.02 40.23
N MET A 504 -10.45 17.15 40.63
CA MET A 504 -9.69 18.00 39.73
C MET A 504 -8.25 18.10 40.19
N SER A 505 -7.32 18.04 39.27
CA SER A 505 -5.88 18.15 39.51
C SER A 505 -5.24 19.05 38.46
N ALA A 506 -4.22 19.83 38.87
CA ALA A 506 -3.42 20.61 37.91
C ALA A 506 -2.52 19.75 36.99
N SER A 507 -2.22 18.52 37.42
CA SER A 507 -1.52 17.52 36.68
C SER A 507 -2.15 16.16 36.93
N GLN A 508 -2.15 15.29 35.92
CA GLN A 508 -2.77 13.97 36.02
C GLN A 508 -2.12 13.13 37.15
N THR A 509 -2.96 12.51 37.97
CA THR A 509 -2.54 11.60 39.05
C THR A 509 -2.96 10.16 38.81
N THR A 510 -3.97 9.93 38.00
CA THR A 510 -4.43 8.58 37.63
C THR A 510 -3.48 7.93 36.63
N ILE A 511 -2.97 6.78 36.99
CA ILE A 511 -2.17 5.95 36.09
C ILE A 511 -3.12 5.11 35.26
N ILE A 512 -3.03 5.25 33.98
CA ILE A 512 -3.81 4.50 33.01
C ILE A 512 -2.85 3.70 32.10
N ALA A 513 -2.91 2.36 32.08
CA ALA A 513 -1.92 1.46 31.45
C ALA A 513 -2.07 1.26 29.92
N GLU A 514 -1.04 1.18 29.11
CA GLU A 514 -1.04 1.14 27.64
C GLU A 514 -1.71 -0.10 27.05
N ASN A 515 -2.51 0.06 25.99
CA ASN A 515 -2.94 -1.03 25.11
C ASN A 515 -2.56 -0.70 23.65
N GLY A 516 -2.72 -1.64 22.75
CA GLY A 516 -2.46 -1.41 21.33
C GLY A 516 -3.35 -0.34 20.68
N CYS A 517 -4.36 0.15 21.39
CA CYS A 517 -5.37 1.09 20.90
C CYS A 517 -5.20 2.51 21.41
N ASN A 518 -4.75 2.73 22.63
CA ASN A 518 -4.45 4.06 23.11
C ASN A 518 -2.97 4.13 23.50
N GLY A 519 -2.36 5.28 23.37
CA GLY A 519 -0.93 5.46 23.62
C GLY A 519 -0.54 5.39 25.10
N GLY A 520 -1.40 5.00 26.03
CA GLY A 520 -1.17 4.97 27.48
C GLY A 520 -0.61 6.24 28.11
N LYS A 521 -0.98 6.54 29.37
CA LYS A 521 -0.46 7.73 30.06
C LYS A 521 -0.12 7.43 31.53
N ASP A 522 1.15 7.56 31.89
CA ASP A 522 1.64 7.45 33.25
C ASP A 522 2.09 8.83 33.75
N PRO A 523 1.42 9.43 34.76
CA PRO A 523 1.78 10.73 35.27
C PRO A 523 3.11 10.77 36.02
N VAL A 524 3.54 9.63 36.56
CA VAL A 524 4.73 9.55 37.42
C VAL A 524 5.97 9.23 36.59
N ASN A 525 5.82 8.56 35.45
CA ASN A 525 6.92 8.15 34.60
C ASN A 525 6.39 8.10 33.16
N PRO A 526 6.24 9.26 32.48
CA PRO A 526 5.91 9.23 31.07
C PRO A 526 7.01 8.45 30.36
N ASP A 527 6.63 7.29 29.79
CA ASP A 527 7.53 6.58 28.91
C ASP A 527 7.43 7.27 27.54
N PRO A 528 8.28 8.27 27.25
CA PRO A 528 8.27 8.88 25.93
C PRO A 528 8.61 7.79 24.91
N GLU A 529 8.04 7.85 23.71
CA GLU A 529 8.65 7.09 22.62
C GLU A 529 10.11 7.56 22.58
N PRO A 530 11.11 6.70 22.92
CA PRO A 530 12.47 7.17 23.11
C PRO A 530 12.93 7.79 21.80
N GLU A 531 13.71 8.86 21.91
CA GLU A 531 14.38 9.38 20.71
C GLU A 531 15.13 8.20 20.09
N PRO A 532 14.87 7.85 18.82
CA PRO A 532 15.56 6.76 18.15
C PRO A 532 17.08 6.94 18.22
N ASP A 533 17.78 5.82 18.25
CA ASP A 533 19.24 5.79 18.15
C ASP A 533 19.73 6.62 16.96
N GLU A 534 20.97 7.08 16.99
CA GLU A 534 21.59 7.88 15.92
C GLU A 534 21.44 7.19 14.56
N TYR A 535 21.51 5.85 14.54
CA TYR A 535 21.22 5.01 13.37
C TYR A 535 20.26 3.90 13.74
N ALA A 536 19.31 3.62 12.85
CA ALA A 536 18.35 2.53 13.00
C ALA A 536 18.21 1.76 11.68
N ASN A 537 17.98 0.45 11.78
CA ASN A 537 17.70 -0.37 10.61
C ASN A 537 16.29 -0.04 10.08
N VAL A 538 16.22 0.34 8.82
CA VAL A 538 14.97 0.55 8.07
C VAL A 538 14.89 -0.54 7.01
N PRO A 539 13.93 -1.46 7.12
CA PRO A 539 13.70 -2.49 6.11
C PRO A 539 13.42 -1.88 4.74
N GLY A 540 14.04 -2.45 3.70
CA GLY A 540 13.77 -2.07 2.33
C GLY A 540 12.56 -2.80 1.75
N ARG A 541 12.27 -2.51 0.49
CA ARG A 541 11.26 -3.22 -0.31
C ARG A 541 11.89 -4.34 -1.11
N THR A 542 11.09 -5.34 -1.45
CA THR A 542 11.50 -6.41 -2.34
C THR A 542 11.35 -5.99 -3.79
N TYR A 543 12.36 -6.31 -4.59
CA TYR A 543 12.34 -6.15 -6.05
C TYR A 543 12.85 -7.43 -6.71
N THR A 544 12.34 -7.69 -7.90
CA THR A 544 12.80 -8.76 -8.78
C THR A 544 13.56 -8.15 -9.95
N TYR A 545 14.76 -8.61 -10.19
CA TYR A 545 15.61 -8.21 -11.31
C TYR A 545 15.67 -9.38 -12.29
N CYS A 546 15.14 -9.14 -13.50
CA CYS A 546 15.06 -10.12 -14.58
C CYS A 546 16.01 -9.75 -15.71
N PHE A 547 16.73 -10.72 -16.26
CA PHE A 547 17.74 -10.49 -17.27
C PHE A 547 17.61 -11.49 -18.42
N GLU A 548 17.92 -11.01 -19.66
CA GLU A 548 18.26 -11.77 -20.85
C GLU A 548 19.78 -11.82 -21.01
N ASP A 549 20.36 -12.90 -21.55
CA ASP A 549 21.81 -13.11 -21.60
C ASP A 549 22.49 -12.87 -22.96
N ASN A 550 21.69 -12.64 -24.00
CA ASN A 550 22.16 -12.58 -25.38
C ASN A 550 22.48 -11.16 -25.89
N TRP A 551 22.50 -10.12 -25.04
CA TRP A 551 22.83 -8.78 -25.50
C TRP A 551 24.17 -8.72 -26.28
N PRO A 552 24.28 -7.98 -27.41
CA PRO A 552 23.27 -7.14 -28.04
C PRO A 552 22.37 -7.86 -29.07
N TRP A 553 22.36 -9.17 -29.10
CA TRP A 553 21.53 -9.95 -30.00
C TRP A 553 20.13 -10.19 -29.38
N LEU A 554 19.15 -10.29 -30.27
CA LEU A 554 17.79 -10.60 -29.84
C LEU A 554 17.74 -11.94 -29.08
N GLY A 555 17.04 -11.92 -27.92
CA GLY A 555 16.71 -13.10 -27.14
C GLY A 555 15.30 -13.60 -27.43
N ASP A 556 14.81 -14.54 -26.64
CA ASP A 556 13.40 -14.99 -26.67
C ASP A 556 12.50 -14.18 -25.73
N TYR A 557 13.07 -13.22 -25.02
CA TYR A 557 12.38 -12.26 -24.14
C TYR A 557 11.49 -12.89 -23.08
N ASP A 558 11.87 -14.05 -22.57
CA ASP A 558 11.18 -14.66 -21.42
C ASP A 558 11.70 -14.16 -20.07
N MET A 559 12.73 -13.30 -20.11
CA MET A 559 13.26 -12.57 -18.96
C MET A 559 13.63 -13.48 -17.78
N ASN A 560 14.00 -14.72 -18.04
CA ASN A 560 14.26 -15.73 -17.03
C ASN A 560 15.68 -16.32 -17.09
N ASP A 561 16.55 -15.84 -17.98
CA ASP A 561 17.94 -16.28 -18.06
C ASP A 561 18.69 -16.10 -16.72
N VAL A 562 18.43 -14.99 -16.03
CA VAL A 562 18.81 -14.80 -14.63
C VAL A 562 17.71 -14.00 -13.93
N VAL A 563 17.17 -14.52 -12.83
CA VAL A 563 16.19 -13.82 -11.99
C VAL A 563 16.71 -13.73 -10.56
N ILE A 564 16.97 -12.51 -10.12
CA ILE A 564 17.43 -12.20 -8.76
C ILE A 564 16.31 -11.48 -8.01
N VAL A 565 15.91 -11.98 -6.84
CA VAL A 565 15.01 -11.26 -5.93
C VAL A 565 15.86 -10.64 -4.83
N SER A 566 15.69 -9.36 -4.56
CA SER A 566 16.47 -8.65 -3.55
C SER A 566 15.64 -7.68 -2.73
N ARG A 567 16.02 -7.53 -1.45
CA ARG A 567 15.55 -6.50 -0.52
C ARG A 567 16.75 -5.87 0.18
N ILE A 568 16.83 -4.56 0.16
CA ILE A 568 17.99 -3.83 0.73
C ILE A 568 17.55 -3.06 1.97
N ASP A 569 17.92 -3.57 3.14
CA ASP A 569 17.70 -2.90 4.41
C ASP A 569 18.84 -1.88 4.63
N ARG A 570 18.52 -0.73 5.22
CA ARG A 570 19.44 0.40 5.37
C ARG A 570 19.59 0.80 6.83
N MET A 571 20.82 0.88 7.32
CA MET A 571 21.14 1.48 8.62
C MET A 571 21.14 3.00 8.47
N MET A 572 19.98 3.61 8.68
CA MET A 572 19.72 5.03 8.41
C MET A 572 19.95 5.91 9.63
N SER A 573 20.50 7.11 9.41
CA SER A 573 20.54 8.16 10.43
C SER A 573 19.12 8.59 10.84
N LYS A 574 18.97 9.06 12.07
CA LYS A 574 17.66 9.48 12.59
C LYS A 574 17.02 10.66 11.86
N ASP A 575 17.80 11.50 11.20
CA ASP A 575 17.30 12.58 10.33
C ASP A 575 16.88 12.11 8.93
N GLY A 576 17.10 10.82 8.62
CA GLY A 576 16.74 10.17 7.37
C GLY A 576 17.67 10.45 6.19
N GLY A 577 18.72 11.26 6.37
CA GLY A 577 19.57 11.74 5.27
C GLY A 577 20.78 10.87 4.95
N LYS A 578 21.25 10.04 5.90
CA LYS A 578 22.50 9.28 5.79
C LYS A 578 22.30 7.80 6.04
N VAL A 579 23.16 6.99 5.41
CA VAL A 579 23.20 5.53 5.54
C VAL A 579 24.62 5.09 5.91
N SER A 580 24.75 4.35 7.01
CA SER A 580 26.06 3.84 7.48
C SER A 580 26.37 2.43 6.99
N ALA A 581 25.34 1.64 6.68
CA ALA A 581 25.48 0.29 6.15
C ALA A 581 24.24 -0.14 5.35
N LEU A 582 24.45 -1.08 4.44
CA LEU A 582 23.40 -1.78 3.70
C LEU A 582 23.41 -3.27 4.07
N THR A 583 22.23 -3.86 4.18
CA THR A 583 22.06 -5.31 4.24
C THR A 583 21.25 -5.73 3.02
N ILE A 584 21.93 -6.27 2.02
CA ILE A 584 21.35 -6.76 0.77
C ILE A 584 20.93 -8.21 1.02
N ASN A 585 19.64 -8.45 1.17
CA ASN A 585 19.06 -9.78 1.22
C ASN A 585 18.74 -10.18 -0.21
N TRP A 586 19.28 -11.28 -0.71
CA TRP A 586 19.11 -11.68 -2.09
C TRP A 586 18.99 -13.18 -2.27
N GLU A 587 18.39 -13.59 -3.37
CA GLU A 587 18.28 -14.98 -3.81
C GLU A 587 18.28 -15.06 -5.32
N LEU A 588 18.95 -16.09 -5.87
CA LEU A 588 18.80 -16.46 -7.30
C LEU A 588 17.54 -17.31 -7.43
N ARG A 589 16.56 -16.83 -8.16
CA ARG A 589 15.24 -17.45 -8.30
C ARG A 589 15.18 -18.36 -9.53
N ALA A 590 15.80 -17.94 -10.64
CA ALA A 590 15.89 -18.71 -11.90
C ALA A 590 17.20 -18.48 -12.62
N ALA A 591 17.59 -19.46 -13.47
CA ALA A 591 18.74 -19.45 -14.35
C ALA A 591 18.41 -20.24 -15.63
N GLY A 592 17.71 -19.61 -16.60
CA GLY A 592 17.33 -20.20 -17.89
C GLY A 592 18.48 -20.36 -18.89
N THR A 593 19.59 -19.75 -18.58
CA THR A 593 20.78 -19.67 -19.42
C THR A 593 21.56 -20.99 -19.52
N THR A 594 22.31 -21.18 -20.64
CA THR A 594 23.32 -22.20 -20.80
C THR A 594 24.75 -21.67 -20.57
N TYR A 595 24.90 -20.40 -20.27
CA TYR A 595 26.20 -19.75 -20.07
C TYR A 595 26.60 -19.71 -18.58
N ASP A 596 27.91 -19.65 -18.36
CA ASP A 596 28.45 -19.27 -17.06
C ASP A 596 28.17 -17.77 -16.87
N ILE A 597 27.26 -17.42 -15.95
CA ILE A 597 26.85 -16.04 -15.69
C ILE A 597 27.17 -15.67 -14.26
N ALA A 598 27.88 -14.54 -14.09
CA ALA A 598 28.06 -13.91 -12.81
C ALA A 598 26.97 -12.83 -12.57
N GLY A 599 26.63 -12.61 -11.30
CA GLY A 599 25.71 -11.56 -10.87
C GLY A 599 26.35 -10.64 -9.85
N ALA A 600 26.12 -9.33 -10.01
CA ALA A 600 26.66 -8.30 -9.12
C ALA A 600 25.74 -7.07 -9.05
N VAL A 601 26.07 -6.17 -8.11
CA VAL A 601 25.48 -4.81 -8.05
C VAL A 601 26.58 -3.77 -8.03
N GLN A 602 26.44 -2.71 -8.82
CA GLN A 602 27.24 -1.49 -8.76
C GLN A 602 26.45 -0.38 -8.06
N MET A 603 27.09 0.34 -7.18
CA MET A 603 26.57 1.57 -6.59
C MET A 603 27.19 2.76 -7.33
N ASP A 604 26.53 3.24 -8.38
CA ASP A 604 27.08 4.23 -9.33
C ASP A 604 27.52 5.55 -8.66
N LYS A 605 26.92 5.88 -7.50
CA LYS A 605 27.19 7.10 -6.73
C LYS A 605 28.05 6.90 -5.48
N VAL A 606 28.59 5.70 -5.27
CA VAL A 606 29.46 5.35 -4.12
C VAL A 606 30.80 4.91 -4.67
N GLN A 607 31.87 5.56 -4.20
CA GLN A 607 33.23 5.17 -4.61
C GLN A 607 33.66 3.89 -3.89
N THR A 608 34.50 3.09 -4.51
CA THR A 608 35.10 1.89 -3.88
C THR A 608 35.78 2.23 -2.57
N SER A 609 36.44 3.41 -2.46
CA SER A 609 37.08 3.93 -1.24
C SER A 609 36.12 4.28 -0.10
N ASP A 610 34.82 4.46 -0.40
CA ASP A 610 33.80 4.77 0.62
C ASP A 610 33.33 3.49 1.36
N VAL A 611 33.68 2.31 0.86
CA VAL A 611 33.31 1.02 1.45
C VAL A 611 34.41 0.55 2.41
N ALA A 612 34.07 0.43 3.69
CA ALA A 612 34.96 -0.09 4.74
C ALA A 612 35.04 -1.61 4.73
N GLY A 613 34.00 -2.30 4.33
CA GLY A 613 33.96 -3.75 4.29
C GLY A 613 32.70 -4.34 3.68
N VAL A 614 32.83 -5.55 3.17
CA VAL A 614 31.74 -6.35 2.63
C VAL A 614 31.79 -7.75 3.24
N VAL A 615 30.66 -8.23 3.77
CA VAL A 615 30.52 -9.57 4.34
C VAL A 615 29.33 -10.26 3.66
N SER A 616 29.55 -11.43 3.05
CA SER A 616 28.51 -12.22 2.40
C SER A 616 28.30 -13.55 3.12
N SER A 617 27.04 -13.96 3.28
CA SER A 617 26.69 -15.30 3.79
C SER A 617 26.83 -16.41 2.73
N HIS A 618 26.98 -16.05 1.45
CA HIS A 618 27.27 -17.02 0.40
C HIS A 618 28.75 -17.41 0.46
N GLU A 619 29.03 -18.65 0.84
CA GLU A 619 30.41 -19.13 1.01
C GLU A 619 31.06 -19.67 -0.28
N GLY A 620 30.22 -20.24 -1.21
CA GLY A 620 30.67 -20.71 -2.51
C GLY A 620 30.95 -19.55 -3.45
N PHE A 621 32.16 -19.45 -3.98
CA PHE A 621 32.49 -18.47 -5.02
C PHE A 621 33.55 -19.07 -5.94
N GLY A 622 33.06 -19.65 -7.05
CA GLY A 622 33.89 -20.32 -8.05
C GLY A 622 34.76 -19.34 -8.85
N SER A 623 35.56 -19.87 -9.73
CA SER A 623 36.24 -19.07 -10.74
C SER A 623 35.25 -18.55 -11.78
N GLY A 624 35.39 -17.30 -12.19
CA GLY A 624 34.49 -16.70 -13.17
C GLY A 624 34.85 -15.25 -13.48
N ALA A 625 33.85 -14.43 -13.68
CA ALA A 625 33.99 -13.03 -14.07
C ALA A 625 34.67 -12.15 -12.98
N PHE A 626 34.50 -12.48 -11.71
CA PHE A 626 35.09 -11.75 -10.58
C PHE A 626 36.17 -12.60 -9.90
N ALA A 627 37.22 -11.94 -9.46
CA ALA A 627 38.36 -12.60 -8.79
C ALA A 627 38.01 -13.09 -7.37
N SER A 628 37.12 -12.39 -6.68
CA SER A 628 36.69 -12.73 -5.32
C SER A 628 35.28 -12.19 -5.03
N ARG A 629 34.61 -12.82 -4.04
CA ARG A 629 33.45 -12.21 -3.41
C ARG A 629 33.85 -11.00 -2.59
N GLY A 630 32.96 -10.08 -2.41
CA GLY A 630 33.20 -8.85 -1.66
C GLY A 630 33.28 -7.65 -2.59
N LEU A 631 34.18 -6.73 -2.30
CA LEU A 631 34.35 -5.52 -3.10
C LEU A 631 35.29 -5.79 -4.29
N ASP A 632 34.83 -5.46 -5.52
CA ASP A 632 35.69 -5.46 -6.70
C ASP A 632 36.62 -4.23 -6.66
N ALA A 633 37.85 -4.47 -6.30
CA ALA A 633 38.84 -3.42 -6.05
C ALA A 633 39.27 -2.67 -7.33
N ASP A 634 39.08 -3.26 -8.50
CA ASP A 634 39.47 -2.67 -9.79
C ASP A 634 38.49 -1.65 -10.33
N SER A 635 37.32 -1.55 -9.68
CA SER A 635 36.24 -0.63 -10.09
C SER A 635 36.31 0.68 -9.29
N PRO A 636 36.23 1.87 -9.90
CA PRO A 636 36.21 3.15 -9.19
C PRO A 636 34.93 3.33 -8.36
N CYS A 637 33.76 2.90 -8.87
CA CYS A 637 32.52 2.79 -8.12
C CYS A 637 32.42 1.43 -7.44
N ALA A 638 31.79 1.37 -6.28
CA ALA A 638 31.68 0.15 -5.51
C ALA A 638 30.86 -0.93 -6.25
N VAL A 639 31.49 -2.01 -6.62
CA VAL A 639 30.90 -3.19 -7.24
C VAL A 639 30.95 -4.35 -6.27
N ILE A 640 29.80 -4.97 -6.01
CA ILE A 640 29.64 -6.07 -5.06
C ILE A 640 29.18 -7.33 -5.81
N PRO A 641 30.07 -8.29 -6.07
CA PRO A 641 29.69 -9.57 -6.67
C PRO A 641 28.90 -10.44 -5.70
N PHE A 642 27.86 -11.08 -6.19
CA PHE A 642 27.05 -12.05 -5.48
C PHE A 642 27.49 -13.50 -5.74
N PHE A 643 27.67 -13.84 -7.00
CA PHE A 643 28.09 -15.18 -7.48
C PHE A 643 28.83 -15.06 -8.81
N ASN A 644 29.64 -16.05 -9.13
CA ASN A 644 30.33 -16.15 -10.43
C ASN A 644 29.63 -17.07 -11.42
N ARG A 645 28.81 -17.99 -10.90
CA ARG A 645 28.08 -18.96 -11.73
C ARG A 645 26.75 -19.28 -11.08
N THR A 646 25.73 -19.37 -11.90
CA THR A 646 24.36 -19.69 -11.43
C THR A 646 24.27 -21.07 -10.79
N GLU A 647 25.07 -22.06 -11.26
CA GLU A 647 25.10 -23.43 -10.71
C GLU A 647 25.64 -23.51 -9.28
N GLU A 648 26.33 -22.46 -8.79
CA GLU A 648 26.74 -22.37 -7.38
C GLU A 648 25.53 -22.31 -6.43
N LEU A 649 24.40 -21.85 -6.95
CA LEU A 649 23.19 -21.53 -6.20
C LEU A 649 22.00 -22.42 -6.53
N LEU A 650 21.84 -22.80 -7.80
CA LEU A 650 20.71 -23.57 -8.31
C LEU A 650 21.16 -24.89 -8.93
N SER A 651 20.56 -26.00 -8.51
CA SER A 651 20.77 -27.34 -9.09
C SER A 651 19.89 -27.62 -10.33
N ALA A 652 18.95 -26.75 -10.63
CA ALA A 652 18.07 -26.76 -11.80
C ALA A 652 17.68 -25.33 -12.14
N SER A 653 17.28 -25.10 -13.40
CA SER A 653 17.01 -23.74 -13.93
C SER A 653 15.81 -23.01 -13.30
N ASN A 654 14.82 -23.74 -12.81
CA ASN A 654 13.54 -23.16 -12.33
C ASN A 654 12.79 -22.34 -13.39
N THR A 655 12.90 -22.69 -14.66
CA THR A 655 12.24 -21.99 -15.78
C THR A 655 11.23 -22.85 -16.52
N TRP A 656 11.40 -24.17 -16.50
CA TRP A 656 10.51 -25.10 -17.18
C TRP A 656 9.34 -25.55 -16.31
N LYS A 657 8.12 -25.30 -16.75
CA LYS A 657 6.92 -25.80 -16.06
C LYS A 657 6.87 -27.33 -16.05
N GLY A 658 6.43 -27.86 -14.90
CA GLY A 658 6.32 -29.31 -14.69
C GLY A 658 7.65 -30.03 -14.42
N GLN A 659 8.76 -29.31 -14.40
CA GLN A 659 10.06 -29.81 -13.94
C GLN A 659 10.18 -29.63 -12.42
N PRO A 660 10.89 -30.51 -11.70
CA PRO A 660 11.18 -30.28 -10.29
C PRO A 660 11.97 -28.98 -10.09
N ALA A 661 11.45 -28.09 -9.25
CA ALA A 661 12.13 -26.84 -8.93
C ALA A 661 13.33 -27.07 -8.00
N ALA A 662 14.44 -26.37 -8.25
CA ALA A 662 15.55 -26.31 -7.32
C ALA A 662 15.12 -25.53 -6.06
N ALA A 663 15.67 -25.93 -4.91
CA ALA A 663 15.46 -25.20 -3.66
C ALA A 663 16.17 -23.84 -3.72
N ILE A 664 15.40 -22.77 -3.47
CA ILE A 664 15.93 -21.41 -3.41
C ILE A 664 16.65 -21.20 -2.08
N ARG A 665 17.87 -20.65 -2.14
CA ARG A 665 18.66 -20.27 -0.97
C ARG A 665 18.69 -18.76 -0.82
N LYS A 666 18.39 -18.29 0.39
CA LYS A 666 18.47 -16.86 0.74
C LYS A 666 19.88 -16.54 1.23
N HIS A 667 20.42 -15.48 0.73
CA HIS A 667 21.73 -14.96 1.07
C HIS A 667 21.66 -13.53 1.55
N THR A 668 22.66 -13.12 2.31
CA THR A 668 22.78 -11.77 2.84
C THR A 668 24.17 -11.25 2.54
N THR A 669 24.25 -10.03 2.01
CA THR A 669 25.52 -9.33 1.81
C THR A 669 25.43 -7.99 2.55
N THR A 670 26.27 -7.80 3.56
CA THR A 670 26.36 -6.56 4.32
C THR A 670 27.48 -5.70 3.80
N VAL A 671 27.18 -4.46 3.46
CA VAL A 671 28.14 -3.43 3.02
C VAL A 671 28.20 -2.35 4.09
N THR A 672 29.38 -2.12 4.67
CA THR A 672 29.63 -1.08 5.67
C THR A 672 30.40 0.05 5.02
N PHE A 673 29.98 1.29 5.22
CA PHE A 673 30.65 2.47 4.69
C PHE A 673 31.68 3.03 5.66
N SER A 674 32.79 3.57 5.12
CA SER A 674 33.87 4.23 5.91
C SER A 674 33.35 5.50 6.59
N GLN A 675 32.45 6.22 5.94
CA GLN A 675 31.64 7.32 6.44
C GLN A 675 30.23 7.16 5.92
N PRO A 676 29.20 7.60 6.66
CA PRO A 676 27.82 7.49 6.20
C PRO A 676 27.60 8.24 4.89
N VAL A 677 27.08 7.53 3.90
CA VAL A 677 26.77 8.06 2.56
C VAL A 677 25.39 8.71 2.55
N ASP A 678 25.13 9.53 1.56
CA ASP A 678 23.81 10.14 1.35
C ASP A 678 22.79 9.07 0.93
N ILE A 679 21.58 9.10 1.49
CA ILE A 679 20.50 8.17 1.13
C ILE A 679 20.22 8.18 -0.37
N ALA A 680 20.28 9.35 -1.02
CA ALA A 680 20.08 9.50 -2.46
C ALA A 680 21.12 8.78 -3.32
N SER A 681 22.21 8.30 -2.73
CA SER A 681 23.24 7.53 -3.43
C SER A 681 23.00 6.04 -3.41
N VAL A 682 22.11 5.56 -2.54
CA VAL A 682 21.86 4.13 -2.30
C VAL A 682 20.37 3.78 -2.27
N LEU A 683 19.54 4.51 -3.02
CA LEU A 683 18.14 4.14 -3.25
C LEU A 683 18.06 2.80 -4.02
N ASP A 684 16.93 2.11 -3.95
CA ASP A 684 16.77 0.86 -4.72
C ASP A 684 16.94 1.11 -6.23
N SER A 685 16.45 2.24 -6.74
CA SER A 685 16.66 2.69 -8.12
C SER A 685 18.07 3.18 -8.45
N GLU A 686 18.96 3.29 -7.50
CA GLU A 686 20.37 3.65 -7.70
C GLU A 686 21.29 2.43 -7.57
N MET A 687 20.72 1.28 -7.27
CA MET A 687 21.41 0.00 -7.19
C MET A 687 21.42 -0.65 -8.56
N ASN A 688 22.51 -0.51 -9.27
CA ASN A 688 22.72 -1.00 -10.62
C ASN A 688 23.04 -2.50 -10.60
N PHE A 689 22.01 -3.34 -10.49
CA PHE A 689 22.15 -4.79 -10.62
C PHE A 689 22.49 -5.15 -12.06
N PHE A 690 23.42 -6.06 -12.25
CA PHE A 690 23.83 -6.51 -13.57
C PHE A 690 24.31 -7.96 -13.57
N ILE A 691 24.34 -8.53 -14.74
CA ILE A 691 24.93 -9.85 -15.00
C ILE A 691 26.14 -9.73 -15.94
N ALA A 692 27.06 -10.68 -15.84
CA ALA A 692 28.23 -10.76 -16.70
C ALA A 692 28.32 -12.16 -17.33
N PRO A 693 27.70 -12.37 -18.52
CA PRO A 693 27.77 -13.64 -19.25
C PRO A 693 29.17 -13.91 -19.73
N LYS A 694 29.67 -15.11 -19.47
CA LYS A 694 30.94 -15.67 -19.98
C LYS A 694 32.21 -15.00 -19.45
N GLN A 695 32.22 -13.70 -19.30
CA GLN A 695 33.42 -12.94 -18.92
C GLN A 695 33.10 -11.58 -18.31
N ARG A 696 34.00 -11.04 -17.49
CA ARG A 696 33.83 -9.78 -16.75
C ARG A 696 33.48 -8.58 -17.64
N THR A 697 33.92 -8.55 -18.88
CA THR A 697 33.70 -7.44 -19.80
C THR A 697 32.35 -7.48 -20.53
N SER A 698 31.63 -8.57 -20.45
CA SER A 698 30.31 -8.76 -21.10
C SER A 698 29.20 -8.48 -20.09
N GLU A 699 28.96 -7.21 -19.81
CA GLU A 699 27.97 -6.82 -18.82
C GLU A 699 26.62 -6.53 -19.46
N ILE A 700 25.55 -6.91 -18.77
CA ILE A 700 24.16 -6.56 -19.12
C ILE A 700 23.55 -5.87 -17.92
N HIS A 701 23.15 -4.62 -18.13
CA HIS A 701 22.56 -3.73 -17.14
C HIS A 701 21.12 -3.38 -17.47
N MET A 702 20.39 -2.88 -16.51
CA MET A 702 19.07 -2.29 -16.76
C MET A 702 19.20 -1.03 -17.64
N PRO A 703 18.18 -0.70 -18.42
CA PRO A 703 18.17 0.53 -19.24
C PRO A 703 18.46 1.78 -18.38
N GLY A 704 19.33 2.64 -18.89
CA GLY A 704 19.71 3.88 -18.21
C GLY A 704 20.84 3.77 -17.18
N TYR A 705 21.35 2.57 -16.89
CA TYR A 705 22.48 2.38 -15.99
C TYR A 705 23.80 2.25 -16.77
N ALA A 706 24.86 2.83 -16.21
CA ALA A 706 26.19 2.76 -16.79
C ALA A 706 26.84 1.38 -16.56
N PRO A 707 27.62 0.88 -17.52
CA PRO A 707 28.45 -0.28 -17.27
C PRO A 707 29.55 0.06 -16.25
N THR A 708 30.14 -0.97 -15.64
CA THR A 708 31.32 -0.77 -14.79
C THR A 708 32.54 -0.34 -15.64
N ALA A 709 33.61 0.08 -14.96
CA ALA A 709 34.87 0.42 -15.65
C ALA A 709 35.48 -0.75 -16.44
N SER A 710 35.13 -2.00 -16.09
CA SER A 710 35.57 -3.22 -16.78
C SER A 710 34.64 -3.59 -17.94
N GLY A 711 33.42 -3.09 -17.98
CA GLY A 711 32.44 -3.41 -19.00
C GLY A 711 32.82 -2.86 -20.38
N ILE A 712 32.68 -3.70 -21.40
CA ILE A 712 32.88 -3.30 -22.81
C ILE A 712 31.51 -3.32 -23.47
N ILE A 713 31.01 -2.15 -23.80
CA ILE A 713 29.78 -2.03 -24.58
C ILE A 713 30.08 -2.53 -25.98
N GLY A 714 29.38 -3.57 -26.43
CA GLY A 714 29.54 -4.14 -27.76
C GLY A 714 29.27 -3.09 -28.84
N LYS A 715 30.19 -2.91 -29.75
CA LYS A 715 30.06 -2.04 -30.91
C LYS A 715 29.31 -2.81 -32.02
N GLY A 716 28.00 -2.82 -31.94
CA GLY A 716 27.16 -3.39 -33.00
C GLY A 716 26.29 -2.32 -33.66
N SER A 717 25.81 -2.59 -34.86
CA SER A 717 24.89 -1.71 -35.61
C SER A 717 23.51 -1.53 -34.95
N PHE A 718 23.27 -2.22 -33.85
CA PHE A 718 22.00 -2.20 -33.11
C PHE A 718 22.02 -1.34 -31.84
N LEU A 719 23.12 -0.66 -31.54
CA LEU A 719 23.19 0.19 -30.35
C LEU A 719 22.48 1.50 -30.60
N PRO A 720 21.61 1.96 -29.68
CA PRO A 720 21.11 3.31 -29.73
C PRO A 720 22.26 4.31 -29.62
N SER A 721 22.01 5.57 -29.99
CA SER A 721 22.99 6.66 -29.86
C SER A 721 23.47 6.88 -28.43
N ASP A 722 22.69 6.44 -27.45
CA ASP A 722 23.05 6.42 -26.01
C ASP A 722 23.46 4.98 -25.60
N PRO A 723 24.78 4.74 -25.46
CA PRO A 723 25.30 3.41 -25.13
C PRO A 723 24.92 2.94 -23.72
N TYR A 724 24.40 3.79 -22.83
CA TYR A 724 24.04 3.44 -21.47
C TYR A 724 22.59 2.97 -21.33
N LYS A 725 21.78 2.99 -22.39
CA LYS A 725 20.38 2.56 -22.30
C LYS A 725 20.19 1.05 -22.37
N PHE A 726 21.17 0.29 -22.85
CA PHE A 726 21.13 -1.17 -22.94
C PHE A 726 19.82 -1.74 -23.53
N PHE A 727 19.37 -1.15 -24.63
CA PHE A 727 18.26 -1.66 -25.42
C PHE A 727 18.52 -1.48 -26.92
N VAL A 728 17.88 -2.25 -27.74
CA VAL A 728 18.01 -2.16 -29.21
C VAL A 728 16.66 -2.04 -29.89
N THR A 729 16.69 -1.66 -31.16
CA THR A 729 15.52 -1.68 -32.02
C THR A 729 15.25 -3.12 -32.48
N GLU A 730 14.09 -3.64 -32.17
CA GLU A 730 13.66 -4.94 -32.67
C GLU A 730 13.21 -4.84 -34.13
N GLY A 731 13.73 -5.72 -35.00
CA GLY A 731 13.31 -5.85 -36.39
C GLY A 731 13.64 -4.62 -37.26
N ASP A 732 12.70 -4.23 -38.10
CA ASP A 732 12.86 -3.12 -39.02
C ASP A 732 13.02 -1.79 -38.27
N GLN A 733 14.20 -1.17 -38.39
CA GLN A 733 14.54 0.12 -37.76
C GLN A 733 13.54 1.25 -38.07
N THR A 734 12.72 1.09 -39.09
CA THR A 734 11.66 2.04 -39.42
C THR A 734 10.46 1.99 -38.48
N LYS A 735 10.35 0.96 -37.62
CA LYS A 735 9.20 0.74 -36.73
C LYS A 735 9.40 1.20 -35.30
N ASN A 736 10.60 1.67 -34.93
CA ASN A 736 10.93 2.18 -33.58
C ASN A 736 10.51 1.25 -32.43
N ASN A 737 10.64 -0.07 -32.59
CA ASN A 737 10.37 -1.03 -31.55
C ASN A 737 11.65 -1.25 -30.74
N TYR A 738 11.76 -0.59 -29.60
CA TYR A 738 12.87 -0.75 -28.67
C TYR A 738 12.51 -1.80 -27.62
N MET A 739 13.47 -2.67 -27.28
CA MET A 739 13.34 -3.69 -26.24
C MET A 739 14.55 -3.64 -25.30
N MET A 740 14.38 -4.10 -24.09
CA MET A 740 15.41 -4.13 -23.04
C MET A 740 15.91 -5.56 -22.81
N TRP A 741 17.05 -5.69 -22.10
CA TRP A 741 17.62 -6.98 -21.64
C TRP A 741 17.58 -7.15 -20.14
N ALA A 742 17.08 -6.19 -19.43
CA ALA A 742 16.90 -6.28 -17.99
C ALA A 742 15.74 -5.41 -17.52
N LEU A 743 15.07 -5.84 -16.47
CA LEU A 743 13.99 -5.15 -15.80
C LEU A 743 14.14 -5.25 -14.28
N MET A 744 13.85 -4.16 -13.57
CA MET A 744 13.62 -4.13 -12.14
C MET A 744 12.11 -4.04 -11.89
N ILE A 745 11.52 -5.01 -11.25
CA ILE A 745 10.06 -5.11 -11.03
C ILE A 745 9.77 -5.11 -9.53
N PRO A 746 8.85 -4.27 -9.04
CA PRO A 746 8.46 -4.26 -7.63
C PRO A 746 7.84 -5.58 -7.17
N GLY A 747 8.21 -6.03 -5.97
CA GLY A 747 7.70 -7.24 -5.37
C GLY A 747 8.38 -8.52 -5.88
N GLU A 748 7.74 -9.65 -5.59
CA GLU A 748 8.11 -10.96 -6.12
C GLU A 748 7.38 -11.19 -7.45
N PHE A 749 8.09 -10.99 -8.55
CA PHE A 749 7.55 -11.12 -9.90
C PHE A 749 7.49 -12.58 -10.33
N ARG A 750 6.41 -12.96 -10.98
CA ARG A 750 6.20 -14.27 -11.60
C ARG A 750 6.69 -14.22 -13.05
N TYR A 751 7.97 -14.53 -13.26
CA TYR A 751 8.59 -14.44 -14.58
C TYR A 751 7.98 -15.44 -15.58
N PRO A 752 8.00 -15.13 -16.90
CA PRO A 752 7.57 -16.06 -17.92
C PRO A 752 8.35 -17.37 -17.85
N ALA A 753 7.68 -18.50 -18.11
CA ALA A 753 8.35 -19.79 -18.23
C ALA A 753 9.17 -19.83 -19.51
N GLU A 754 10.20 -20.69 -19.52
CA GLU A 754 11.13 -20.88 -20.64
C GLU A 754 10.44 -20.85 -22.02
N THR A 755 11.00 -20.08 -22.96
CA THR A 755 10.51 -19.86 -24.33
C THR A 755 9.20 -19.08 -24.45
N ASN A 756 8.73 -18.45 -23.40
CA ASN A 756 7.51 -17.67 -23.44
C ASN A 756 7.83 -16.16 -23.35
N ASP A 757 7.72 -15.49 -24.46
CA ASP A 757 7.95 -14.05 -24.57
C ASP A 757 7.06 -13.25 -23.62
N ILE A 758 7.66 -12.36 -22.83
CA ILE A 758 6.96 -11.49 -21.84
C ILE A 758 5.83 -10.68 -22.49
N ARG A 759 5.99 -10.27 -23.76
CA ARG A 759 4.99 -9.51 -24.52
C ARG A 759 3.70 -10.28 -24.76
N GLY A 760 3.80 -11.61 -24.84
CA GLY A 760 2.65 -12.49 -25.04
C GLY A 760 2.16 -13.14 -23.75
N VAL A 761 2.88 -12.97 -22.62
CA VAL A 761 2.54 -13.52 -21.31
C VAL A 761 1.86 -12.46 -20.45
N TYR A 762 2.36 -11.24 -20.49
CA TYR A 762 1.80 -10.09 -19.79
C TYR A 762 1.12 -9.16 -20.77
N GLU A 763 -0.20 -9.20 -20.81
CA GLU A 763 -1.03 -8.52 -21.80
C GLU A 763 -0.77 -7.01 -21.89
N TYR A 764 -0.57 -6.36 -20.74
CA TYR A 764 -0.41 -4.91 -20.69
C TYR A 764 1.04 -4.42 -20.74
N PHE A 765 2.01 -5.33 -20.84
CA PHE A 765 3.43 -4.98 -20.90
C PHE A 765 3.74 -4.00 -22.05
N MET A 766 3.25 -4.30 -23.27
CA MET A 766 3.51 -3.44 -24.42
C MET A 766 2.63 -2.17 -24.43
N ALA A 767 1.45 -2.19 -23.85
CA ALA A 767 0.63 -1.01 -23.66
C ALA A 767 1.33 -0.02 -22.71
N TRP A 768 1.88 -0.51 -21.60
CA TRP A 768 2.74 0.26 -20.70
C TRP A 768 3.94 0.87 -21.43
N ALA A 769 4.68 0.06 -22.18
CA ALA A 769 5.88 0.52 -22.90
C ALA A 769 5.54 1.56 -23.99
N SER A 770 4.48 1.31 -24.78
CA SER A 770 4.09 2.22 -25.87
C SER A 770 3.44 3.52 -25.40
N SER A 771 2.87 3.55 -24.19
CA SER A 771 2.34 4.77 -23.56
C SER A 771 3.41 5.59 -22.82
N ASN A 772 4.70 5.25 -22.93
CA ASN A 772 5.79 5.85 -22.16
C ASN A 772 5.59 5.72 -20.64
N GLY A 773 5.05 4.57 -20.20
CA GLY A 773 4.76 4.29 -18.79
C GLY A 773 3.51 4.95 -18.22
N ALA A 774 2.74 5.68 -19.03
CA ALA A 774 1.56 6.42 -18.56
C ALA A 774 0.35 5.51 -18.31
N GLU A 775 0.21 4.42 -19.05
CA GLU A 775 -0.84 3.42 -18.87
C GLU A 775 -0.25 2.15 -18.25
N HIS A 776 -1.04 1.45 -17.46
CA HIS A 776 -0.65 0.16 -16.88
C HIS A 776 0.69 0.18 -16.12
N ALA A 777 0.93 1.21 -15.32
CA ALA A 777 2.20 1.36 -14.57
C ALA A 777 2.52 0.15 -13.65
N GLU A 778 1.52 -0.64 -13.32
CA GLU A 778 1.63 -1.88 -12.53
C GLU A 778 1.26 -3.13 -13.36
N TRP A 779 1.57 -3.13 -14.68
CA TRP A 779 1.29 -4.22 -15.63
C TRP A 779 1.67 -5.62 -15.09
N TYR A 780 2.69 -5.70 -14.25
CA TYR A 780 3.18 -6.94 -13.63
C TYR A 780 2.26 -7.50 -12.53
N LEU A 781 1.33 -6.70 -12.02
CA LEU A 781 0.26 -7.12 -11.11
C LEU A 781 -1.07 -7.37 -11.83
N GLU A 782 -1.15 -7.00 -13.10
CA GLU A 782 -2.34 -7.15 -13.92
C GLU A 782 -2.38 -8.54 -14.60
N SER A 783 -3.20 -8.70 -15.63
CA SER A 783 -3.42 -9.97 -16.31
C SER A 783 -2.14 -10.63 -16.84
N ALA A 784 -1.87 -11.84 -16.36
CA ALA A 784 -0.82 -12.70 -16.90
C ALA A 784 -1.38 -14.08 -17.26
N ASP A 785 -0.86 -14.70 -18.33
CA ASP A 785 -1.20 -16.08 -18.67
C ASP A 785 -0.62 -17.06 -17.63
N ALA A 786 -1.47 -17.49 -16.69
CA ALA A 786 -1.09 -18.41 -15.60
C ALA A 786 -0.50 -19.74 -16.11
N GLY A 787 -0.81 -20.14 -17.34
CA GLY A 787 -0.22 -21.32 -18.01
C GLY A 787 1.24 -21.12 -18.42
N ARG A 788 1.69 -19.87 -18.58
CA ARG A 788 2.97 -19.49 -19.18
C ARG A 788 3.91 -18.75 -18.24
N ILE A 789 3.55 -18.51 -16.97
CA ILE A 789 4.42 -17.95 -15.92
C ILE A 789 4.88 -19.05 -14.95
N TYR A 790 6.07 -18.88 -14.36
CA TYR A 790 6.67 -19.84 -13.41
C TYR A 790 6.26 -19.58 -11.97
#